data_b2839629ce136dc7861c14088362fad1
#
_entry.id   b2839629ce136dc7861c14088362fad1
#
_cell.length_a   1.000
_cell.length_b   1.000
_cell.length_c   1.000
_cell.angle_alpha   90.00
_cell.angle_beta   90.00
_cell.angle_gamma   90.00
#
_symmetry.space_group_name_H-M   'P 1'
#
loop_
_entity.id
_entity.type
_entity.pdbx_description
1 polymer ?
#
loop_
_entity_poly.entity_id
_entity_poly.type
_entity_poly.pdbx_seq_one_letter_code
_entity_poly.pdbx_strand_id
1 'polypeptide(L)'
;MSAPIRIVSWRADFIDALARLLAQEPARLAATRMVFPHNRPARHLRAALAALPDLPRPCVLPRMQAMDEFLRSLRQELSPTPLTRAGRLDRIGLLHGIVRGLELQGGPLARLDASPREFFPWGARLAALLDELAEHDAAPAAIHNLEGEVLPWAEALLGQLDRIAAAYDAAMGQRGWTTPGLDAQWLAHNLDAMERHLAGQRVVFAGFNALAAGEEAIILRLWEHAGAEVVWHTDPALATGGETAWPARTHARWLARWRARTVLEGDEPAAAPQTRRFYEGFDLHSQLSVLQRELAALPDTASTAVVLPDPAALTPVLHHLPDREGADVNISMGYPLARSSLAQLVEAILTLHENADADGRFAWRDLVALVRHPLLRLLRVNDAGETPLRSAYQAFERHIRVSGAWQDPRQWLLSYDAENTTAAEDEVRALHGEILAVCCDGFRDLRTLRQAGEALLRLCELLRRRGGDLWRRHLIDAECLLRIMQSVVPELCGSILADEDYGRPLVFLILRHLVEAERVSFEPEPLAGLQVLGMLETRLLRFRRLFILDASEDKLPGGNPPDPLLPDPLRQVLGLPGRRERDQVAAHNFFRLLMGAEQVAVFYQAGVRPGALEGKSERSRYVEQLLWEVERRTGALVQPQPLGEPDAVLAAVSFPASPILPRHPAVALTPELRGRLAARLADKGLTPSALSAWLTCPKQAFFRHVLRLRQLDEVAEDGNRARLGEIVHLVLKNFLGPRLGRPLNAGMLDAESLCRSFELELGREAAFAELPYDTRTALLAAGRERLRRFAANFPQTTVLALEREILTRLDVAGMELPLRGRIDRVDARPEGLVVLDYKTGGVKGGVKGWLDDALFDRLTACAPGSPEAAQALTDLAAADLDAQLPLYLHLLGQAEDIGPQGARPVNAAWVELKSDGGERPLFTEKHAPELRRMIIGERVPLLVRFVVAHILAAPELPARPGRHCDWCDYGGPCCA
;
A
#
# COMPACT_ATOMS: atom_id res chain seq x y z
N MET A 1 -4.16 -42.38 -42.45
CA MET A 1 -3.71 -42.56 -41.04
C MET A 1 -3.13 -41.24 -40.56
N SER A 2 -3.59 -40.74 -39.45
CA SER A 2 -3.04 -39.52 -38.83
C SER A 2 -1.57 -39.69 -38.50
N ALA A 3 -0.78 -38.61 -38.59
CA ALA A 3 0.63 -38.61 -38.27
C ALA A 3 0.84 -38.93 -36.77
N PRO A 4 1.93 -39.59 -36.37
CA PRO A 4 2.21 -39.81 -34.98
C PRO A 4 2.42 -38.45 -34.25
N ILE A 5 1.96 -38.33 -33.00
CA ILE A 5 2.25 -37.18 -32.17
C ILE A 5 3.72 -37.21 -31.78
N ARG A 6 4.43 -36.10 -32.07
CA ARG A 6 5.85 -35.96 -31.73
C ARG A 6 6.01 -35.49 -30.28
N ILE A 7 6.82 -36.19 -29.51
CA ILE A 7 7.14 -35.86 -28.13
C ILE A 7 8.57 -35.37 -28.08
N VAL A 8 8.73 -34.13 -27.65
CA VAL A 8 10.03 -33.57 -27.27
C VAL A 8 10.15 -33.71 -25.76
N SER A 9 11.21 -34.34 -25.30
CA SER A 9 11.45 -34.50 -23.86
C SER A 9 11.50 -33.13 -23.16
N TRP A 10 10.87 -33.00 -22.01
CA TRP A 10 10.94 -31.76 -21.21
C TRP A 10 12.34 -31.41 -20.71
N ARG A 11 13.32 -32.32 -20.83
CA ARG A 11 14.75 -32.06 -20.62
C ARG A 11 15.44 -31.42 -21.82
N ALA A 12 14.87 -31.58 -23.01
CA ALA A 12 15.41 -31.00 -24.23
C ALA A 12 14.97 -29.52 -24.40
N ASP A 13 15.73 -28.81 -25.22
CA ASP A 13 15.29 -27.49 -25.67
C ASP A 13 14.22 -27.64 -26.76
N PHE A 14 13.00 -27.27 -26.41
CA PHE A 14 11.84 -27.41 -27.26
C PHE A 14 11.92 -26.54 -28.53
N ILE A 15 12.43 -25.33 -28.39
CA ILE A 15 12.54 -24.36 -29.49
C ILE A 15 13.59 -24.86 -30.49
N ASP A 16 14.70 -25.36 -29.99
CA ASP A 16 15.79 -25.91 -30.82
C ASP A 16 15.33 -27.19 -31.55
N ALA A 17 14.59 -28.07 -30.87
CA ALA A 17 13.99 -29.25 -31.49
C ALA A 17 13.02 -28.89 -32.63
N LEU A 18 12.14 -27.88 -32.41
CA LEU A 18 11.24 -27.39 -33.46
C LEU A 18 12.00 -26.75 -34.61
N ALA A 19 13.05 -25.98 -34.34
CA ALA A 19 13.85 -25.36 -35.41
C ALA A 19 14.50 -26.42 -36.29
N ARG A 20 15.08 -27.48 -35.71
CA ARG A 20 15.64 -28.62 -36.47
C ARG A 20 14.58 -29.39 -37.24
N LEU A 21 13.41 -29.64 -36.63
CA LEU A 21 12.28 -30.30 -37.28
C LEU A 21 11.83 -29.52 -38.54
N LEU A 22 11.72 -28.21 -38.45
CA LEU A 22 11.33 -27.35 -39.58
C LEU A 22 12.42 -27.26 -40.64
N ALA A 23 13.68 -27.28 -40.25
CA ALA A 23 14.81 -27.22 -41.15
C ALA A 23 14.98 -28.49 -42.00
N GLN A 24 14.35 -29.62 -41.64
CA GLN A 24 14.33 -30.83 -42.44
C GLN A 24 13.62 -30.65 -43.81
N GLU A 25 12.65 -29.71 -43.85
CA GLU A 25 11.88 -29.43 -45.07
C GLU A 25 11.86 -27.90 -45.39
N PRO A 26 13.00 -27.29 -45.74
CA PRO A 26 13.11 -25.84 -45.94
C PRO A 26 12.16 -25.28 -47.01
N ALA A 27 11.88 -26.04 -48.03
CA ALA A 27 10.98 -25.63 -49.12
C ALA A 27 9.51 -25.43 -48.68
N ARG A 28 9.12 -26.03 -47.55
CA ARG A 28 7.76 -25.92 -47.00
C ARG A 28 7.60 -24.83 -45.95
N LEU A 29 8.69 -24.16 -45.52
CA LEU A 29 8.63 -23.15 -44.44
C LEU A 29 7.62 -22.03 -44.73
N ALA A 30 7.64 -21.50 -45.95
CA ALA A 30 6.73 -20.42 -46.36
C ALA A 30 5.23 -20.82 -46.34
N ALA A 31 4.92 -22.08 -46.52
CA ALA A 31 3.56 -22.64 -46.50
C ALA A 31 3.19 -23.23 -45.11
N THR A 32 4.06 -23.10 -44.13
CA THR A 32 3.84 -23.65 -42.78
C THR A 32 3.20 -22.59 -41.86
N ARG A 33 2.13 -23.01 -41.20
CA ARG A 33 1.52 -22.25 -40.06
C ARG A 33 1.91 -22.96 -38.77
N MET A 34 2.64 -22.23 -37.87
CA MET A 34 2.99 -22.69 -36.53
C MET A 34 2.00 -22.08 -35.54
N VAL A 35 1.37 -22.91 -34.77
CA VAL A 35 0.40 -22.47 -33.72
C VAL A 35 0.91 -22.86 -32.35
N PHE A 36 0.99 -21.85 -31.45
CA PHE A 36 1.47 -22.00 -30.10
C PHE A 36 0.38 -21.63 -29.10
N PRO A 37 0.49 -22.04 -27.82
CA PRO A 37 -0.42 -21.55 -26.79
C PRO A 37 -0.36 -20.02 -26.57
N HIS A 38 0.77 -19.37 -26.91
CA HIS A 38 0.99 -17.92 -26.78
C HIS A 38 2.14 -17.46 -27.70
N ASN A 39 2.27 -16.15 -27.94
CA ASN A 39 3.19 -15.60 -28.97
C ASN A 39 4.69 -15.66 -28.63
N ARG A 40 5.10 -15.84 -27.38
CA ARG A 40 6.51 -15.79 -26.98
C ARG A 40 7.41 -16.81 -27.68
N PRO A 41 7.04 -18.11 -27.78
CA PRO A 41 7.86 -19.11 -28.48
C PRO A 41 8.18 -18.74 -29.91
N ALA A 42 7.29 -18.01 -30.58
CA ALA A 42 7.50 -17.57 -31.96
C ALA A 42 8.75 -16.68 -32.13
N ARG A 43 9.05 -15.80 -31.16
CA ARG A 43 10.27 -14.96 -31.21
C ARG A 43 11.51 -15.78 -31.03
N HIS A 44 11.55 -16.70 -30.07
CA HIS A 44 12.68 -17.59 -29.86
C HIS A 44 12.89 -18.53 -31.03
N LEU A 45 11.81 -19.06 -31.61
CA LEU A 45 11.90 -19.91 -32.79
C LEU A 45 12.45 -19.17 -34.02
N ARG A 46 12.06 -17.89 -34.21
CA ARG A 46 12.67 -17.05 -35.28
C ARG A 46 14.17 -16.90 -35.09
N ALA A 47 14.61 -16.61 -33.85
CA ALA A 47 16.02 -16.49 -33.54
C ALA A 47 16.77 -17.82 -33.73
N ALA A 48 16.20 -18.95 -33.30
CA ALA A 48 16.77 -20.27 -33.48
C ALA A 48 16.89 -20.65 -34.97
N LEU A 49 15.85 -20.43 -35.76
CA LEU A 49 15.90 -20.66 -37.23
C LEU A 49 16.94 -19.76 -37.89
N ALA A 50 17.05 -18.50 -37.50
CA ALA A 50 18.07 -17.59 -38.05
C ALA A 50 19.51 -18.01 -37.67
N ALA A 51 19.70 -18.72 -36.58
CA ALA A 51 20.99 -19.22 -36.13
C ALA A 51 21.43 -20.54 -36.81
N LEU A 52 20.50 -21.28 -37.46
CA LEU A 52 20.83 -22.55 -38.10
C LEU A 52 21.71 -22.32 -39.34
N PRO A 53 22.91 -22.94 -39.41
CA PRO A 53 23.82 -22.75 -40.53
C PRO A 53 23.34 -23.40 -41.82
N ASP A 54 22.57 -24.47 -41.72
CA ASP A 54 22.14 -25.30 -42.85
C ASP A 54 20.85 -24.78 -43.52
N LEU A 55 20.26 -23.70 -43.01
CA LEU A 55 19.06 -23.14 -43.61
C LEU A 55 19.41 -22.23 -44.79
N PRO A 56 18.78 -22.44 -45.99
CA PRO A 56 19.01 -21.59 -47.15
C PRO A 56 18.70 -20.13 -46.87
N ARG A 57 19.53 -19.19 -47.34
CA ARG A 57 19.30 -17.75 -47.16
C ARG A 57 19.29 -17.02 -48.50
N PRO A 58 18.30 -16.15 -48.76
CA PRO A 58 17.15 -15.80 -47.92
C PRO A 58 16.08 -16.89 -47.92
N CYS A 59 15.35 -17.04 -46.79
CA CYS A 59 14.18 -17.92 -46.68
C CYS A 59 13.00 -17.17 -46.06
N VAL A 60 11.81 -17.57 -46.44
CA VAL A 60 10.56 -17.07 -45.81
C VAL A 60 10.26 -17.97 -44.63
N LEU A 61 10.16 -17.36 -43.45
CA LEU A 61 9.85 -18.08 -42.21
C LEU A 61 8.36 -18.49 -42.13
N PRO A 62 8.04 -19.52 -41.36
CA PRO A 62 6.65 -19.92 -41.11
C PRO A 62 5.82 -18.77 -40.53
N ARG A 63 4.53 -18.77 -40.85
CA ARG A 63 3.56 -17.92 -40.17
C ARG A 63 3.37 -18.45 -38.74
N MET A 64 3.85 -17.72 -37.72
CA MET A 64 3.83 -18.11 -36.30
C MET A 64 2.77 -17.31 -35.56
N GLN A 65 1.84 -17.97 -34.91
CA GLN A 65 0.67 -17.35 -34.26
C GLN A 65 0.38 -18.03 -32.94
N ALA A 66 -0.19 -17.28 -31.98
CA ALA A 66 -0.83 -17.87 -30.82
C ALA A 66 -2.19 -18.47 -31.24
N MET A 67 -2.74 -19.37 -30.41
CA MET A 67 -4.01 -20.05 -30.70
C MET A 67 -5.16 -19.07 -30.92
N ASP A 68 -5.31 -18.08 -30.07
CA ASP A 68 -6.36 -17.04 -30.17
C ASP A 68 -6.23 -16.21 -31.46
N GLU A 69 -5.02 -15.93 -31.91
CA GLU A 69 -4.75 -15.22 -33.14
C GLU A 69 -5.02 -16.11 -34.36
N PHE A 70 -4.67 -17.39 -34.25
CA PHE A 70 -4.95 -18.40 -35.30
C PHE A 70 -6.48 -18.56 -35.48
N LEU A 71 -7.22 -18.76 -34.42
CA LEU A 71 -8.69 -18.88 -34.46
C LEU A 71 -9.35 -17.61 -35.00
N ARG A 72 -8.94 -16.45 -34.53
CA ARG A 72 -9.44 -15.16 -35.03
C ARG A 72 -9.19 -14.98 -36.51
N SER A 73 -7.97 -15.26 -36.97
CA SER A 73 -7.65 -15.11 -38.42
C SER A 73 -8.48 -16.04 -39.27
N LEU A 74 -8.63 -17.31 -38.88
CA LEU A 74 -9.47 -18.27 -39.60
C LEU A 74 -10.94 -17.86 -39.60
N ARG A 75 -11.46 -17.44 -38.45
CA ARG A 75 -12.83 -16.95 -38.32
C ARG A 75 -13.11 -15.78 -39.24
N GLN A 76 -12.16 -14.83 -39.33
CA GLN A 76 -12.26 -13.68 -40.23
C GLN A 76 -12.15 -14.07 -41.72
N GLU A 77 -11.21 -15.00 -42.04
CA GLU A 77 -10.97 -15.50 -43.41
C GLU A 77 -12.20 -16.30 -43.91
N LEU A 78 -12.95 -16.98 -43.05
CA LEU A 78 -14.12 -17.78 -43.39
C LEU A 78 -15.46 -17.04 -43.26
N SER A 79 -15.47 -15.88 -42.63
CA SER A 79 -16.70 -15.09 -42.48
C SER A 79 -17.05 -14.30 -43.73
N PRO A 80 -18.31 -14.28 -44.16
CA PRO A 80 -18.74 -13.48 -45.29
C PRO A 80 -18.76 -11.97 -45.00
N THR A 81 -18.78 -11.59 -43.72
CA THR A 81 -18.83 -10.20 -43.26
C THR A 81 -17.69 -9.92 -42.28
N PRO A 82 -17.16 -8.69 -42.25
CA PRO A 82 -16.18 -8.30 -41.25
C PRO A 82 -16.71 -8.48 -39.82
N LEU A 83 -15.92 -9.02 -38.96
CA LEU A 83 -16.21 -9.19 -37.53
C LEU A 83 -15.37 -8.26 -36.70
N THR A 84 -16.01 -7.64 -35.71
CA THR A 84 -15.33 -6.77 -34.73
C THR A 84 -15.30 -7.43 -33.37
N ARG A 85 -14.16 -7.40 -32.70
CA ARG A 85 -14.06 -7.89 -31.31
C ARG A 85 -14.77 -6.93 -30.38
N ALA A 86 -15.77 -7.42 -29.65
CA ALA A 86 -16.53 -6.62 -28.71
C ALA A 86 -15.67 -6.16 -27.54
N GLY A 87 -15.73 -4.88 -27.19
CA GLY A 87 -15.08 -4.32 -26.00
C GLY A 87 -15.65 -4.90 -24.70
N ARG A 88 -14.90 -4.79 -23.62
CA ARG A 88 -15.34 -5.29 -22.30
C ARG A 88 -16.61 -4.58 -21.85
N LEU A 89 -16.64 -3.24 -21.96
CA LEU A 89 -17.77 -2.41 -21.55
C LEU A 89 -19.00 -2.68 -22.42
N ASP A 90 -18.80 -2.84 -23.73
CA ASP A 90 -19.89 -3.14 -24.68
C ASP A 90 -20.56 -4.47 -24.36
N ARG A 91 -19.77 -5.50 -23.98
CA ARG A 91 -20.28 -6.81 -23.56
C ARG A 91 -21.11 -6.69 -22.29
N ILE A 92 -20.65 -5.94 -21.29
CA ILE A 92 -21.36 -5.72 -20.02
C ILE A 92 -22.66 -4.96 -20.25
N GLY A 93 -22.61 -3.89 -21.05
CA GLY A 93 -23.80 -3.11 -21.39
C GLY A 93 -24.86 -3.93 -22.16
N LEU A 94 -24.40 -4.72 -23.12
CA LEU A 94 -25.26 -5.63 -23.87
C LEU A 94 -25.94 -6.64 -22.94
N LEU A 95 -25.19 -7.25 -22.02
CA LEU A 95 -25.71 -8.20 -21.04
C LEU A 95 -26.69 -7.54 -20.06
N HIS A 96 -26.45 -6.32 -19.63
CA HIS A 96 -27.40 -5.60 -18.79
C HIS A 96 -28.75 -5.42 -19.47
N GLY A 97 -28.74 -5.02 -20.73
CA GLY A 97 -29.95 -4.91 -21.54
C GLY A 97 -30.70 -6.25 -21.70
N ILE A 98 -29.97 -7.33 -21.96
CA ILE A 98 -30.50 -8.68 -22.09
C ILE A 98 -31.13 -9.17 -20.78
N VAL A 99 -30.42 -9.07 -19.65
CA VAL A 99 -30.90 -9.51 -18.34
C VAL A 99 -32.20 -8.81 -17.96
N ARG A 100 -32.28 -7.49 -18.17
CA ARG A 100 -33.50 -6.72 -17.91
C ARG A 100 -34.65 -7.15 -18.84
N GLY A 101 -34.36 -7.45 -20.12
CA GLY A 101 -35.36 -7.88 -21.08
C GLY A 101 -35.90 -9.30 -20.85
N LEU A 102 -35.15 -10.15 -20.19
CA LEU A 102 -35.51 -11.56 -19.91
C LEU A 102 -36.40 -11.78 -18.69
N GLU A 103 -36.63 -10.73 -17.89
CA GLU A 103 -37.46 -10.79 -16.67
C GLU A 103 -37.19 -12.05 -15.82
N LEU A 104 -35.95 -12.14 -15.29
CA LEU A 104 -35.45 -13.31 -14.55
C LEU A 104 -36.07 -13.49 -13.14
N GLN A 105 -37.34 -13.12 -12.97
CA GLN A 105 -38.04 -13.16 -11.69
C GLN A 105 -38.07 -14.58 -11.07
N GLY A 106 -37.79 -14.64 -9.78
CA GLY A 106 -37.94 -15.87 -8.98
C GLY A 106 -36.80 -16.90 -9.09
N GLY A 107 -35.76 -16.65 -9.90
CA GLY A 107 -34.62 -17.58 -10.05
C GLY A 107 -33.35 -17.12 -9.32
N PRO A 108 -32.30 -17.96 -9.32
CA PRO A 108 -31.02 -17.64 -8.69
C PRO A 108 -30.35 -16.35 -9.21
N LEU A 109 -30.57 -16.01 -10.49
CA LEU A 109 -30.02 -14.83 -11.14
C LEU A 109 -30.96 -13.60 -11.10
N ALA A 110 -32.09 -13.68 -10.39
CA ALA A 110 -33.04 -12.56 -10.28
C ALA A 110 -32.40 -11.26 -9.72
N ARG A 111 -31.35 -11.38 -8.91
CA ARG A 111 -30.59 -10.23 -8.37
C ARG A 111 -29.76 -9.50 -9.44
N LEU A 112 -29.57 -10.06 -10.62
CA LEU A 112 -28.90 -9.40 -11.74
C LEU A 112 -29.76 -8.34 -12.41
N ASP A 113 -31.08 -8.36 -12.19
CA ASP A 113 -31.99 -7.29 -12.58
C ASP A 113 -31.91 -6.11 -11.61
N ALA A 114 -30.77 -5.46 -11.62
CA ALA A 114 -30.37 -4.41 -10.68
C ALA A 114 -30.01 -3.14 -11.45
N SER A 115 -29.72 -2.08 -10.69
CA SER A 115 -29.18 -0.84 -11.28
C SER A 115 -27.87 -1.12 -12.03
N PRO A 116 -27.47 -0.30 -13.02
CA PRO A 116 -26.19 -0.46 -13.74
C PRO A 116 -24.99 -0.59 -12.79
N ARG A 117 -25.01 0.12 -11.66
CA ARG A 117 -23.94 0.10 -10.65
C ARG A 117 -23.83 -1.26 -9.97
N GLU A 118 -24.94 -1.85 -9.60
CA GLU A 118 -24.97 -3.16 -8.92
C GLU A 118 -24.72 -4.30 -9.91
N PHE A 119 -25.17 -4.14 -11.15
CA PHE A 119 -24.97 -5.12 -12.22
C PHE A 119 -23.51 -5.20 -12.67
N PHE A 120 -22.79 -4.09 -12.76
CA PHE A 120 -21.48 -4.00 -13.41
C PHE A 120 -20.47 -5.09 -12.99
N PRO A 121 -20.22 -5.35 -11.69
CA PRO A 121 -19.30 -6.41 -11.27
C PRO A 121 -19.76 -7.81 -11.68
N TRP A 122 -21.06 -8.06 -11.66
CA TRP A 122 -21.65 -9.32 -12.09
C TRP A 122 -21.65 -9.46 -13.60
N GLY A 123 -21.92 -8.39 -14.32
CA GLY A 123 -21.86 -8.35 -15.77
C GLY A 123 -20.49 -8.69 -16.33
N ALA A 124 -19.41 -8.22 -15.69
CA ALA A 124 -18.05 -8.58 -16.04
C ALA A 124 -17.78 -10.09 -15.87
N ARG A 125 -18.25 -10.68 -14.77
CA ARG A 125 -18.13 -12.12 -14.51
C ARG A 125 -18.99 -12.95 -15.45
N LEU A 126 -20.22 -12.51 -15.71
CA LEU A 126 -21.14 -13.17 -16.63
C LEU A 126 -20.57 -13.17 -18.06
N ALA A 127 -20.01 -12.05 -18.51
CA ALA A 127 -19.34 -11.96 -19.81
C ALA A 127 -18.16 -12.93 -19.94
N ALA A 128 -17.36 -13.09 -18.87
CA ALA A 128 -16.27 -14.05 -18.85
C ALA A 128 -16.78 -15.51 -18.85
N LEU A 129 -17.81 -15.79 -18.07
CA LEU A 129 -18.42 -17.14 -18.02
C LEU A 129 -19.02 -17.53 -19.36
N LEU A 130 -19.75 -16.65 -20.03
CA LEU A 130 -20.34 -16.92 -21.35
C LEU A 130 -19.27 -17.17 -22.42
N ASP A 131 -18.14 -16.44 -22.33
CA ASP A 131 -17.02 -16.66 -23.25
C ASP A 131 -16.35 -18.02 -23.00
N GLU A 132 -16.20 -18.43 -21.72
CA GLU A 132 -15.67 -19.75 -21.34
C GLU A 132 -16.63 -20.88 -21.77
N LEU A 133 -17.94 -20.71 -21.60
CA LEU A 133 -18.95 -21.66 -22.08
C LEU A 133 -18.85 -21.86 -23.60
N ALA A 134 -18.71 -20.79 -24.34
CA ALA A 134 -18.56 -20.84 -25.80
C ALA A 134 -17.22 -21.50 -26.21
N GLU A 135 -16.11 -21.16 -25.54
CA GLU A 135 -14.79 -21.76 -25.80
C GLU A 135 -14.79 -23.28 -25.59
N HIS A 136 -15.54 -23.76 -24.59
CA HIS A 136 -15.69 -25.17 -24.31
C HIS A 136 -16.86 -25.83 -25.05
N ASP A 137 -17.57 -25.10 -25.90
CA ASP A 137 -18.79 -25.56 -26.57
C ASP A 137 -19.79 -26.20 -25.61
N ALA A 138 -19.88 -25.61 -24.41
CA ALA A 138 -20.69 -26.09 -23.31
C ALA A 138 -22.06 -25.42 -23.33
N ALA A 139 -23.12 -26.19 -23.63
CA ALA A 139 -24.48 -25.72 -23.61
C ALA A 139 -25.11 -25.95 -22.22
N PRO A 140 -25.51 -24.91 -21.49
CA PRO A 140 -26.18 -25.06 -20.20
C PRO A 140 -27.49 -25.89 -20.29
N ALA A 141 -28.17 -25.84 -21.44
CA ALA A 141 -29.36 -26.67 -21.71
C ALA A 141 -29.13 -28.16 -21.81
N ALA A 142 -27.87 -28.63 -22.02
CA ALA A 142 -27.56 -30.06 -22.06
C ALA A 142 -27.87 -30.80 -20.75
N ILE A 143 -28.21 -30.07 -19.69
CA ILE A 143 -28.56 -30.58 -18.36
C ILE A 143 -29.99 -31.12 -18.29
N HIS A 144 -30.86 -30.83 -19.24
CA HIS A 144 -32.18 -31.50 -19.31
C HIS A 144 -32.06 -33.01 -19.37
N ASN A 145 -30.90 -33.56 -19.72
CA ASN A 145 -30.62 -35.00 -19.67
C ASN A 145 -30.23 -35.51 -18.28
N LEU A 146 -30.14 -34.64 -17.27
CA LEU A 146 -29.78 -34.95 -15.89
C LEU A 146 -30.95 -34.72 -14.91
N GLU A 147 -32.19 -34.76 -15.40
CA GLU A 147 -33.38 -34.60 -14.57
C GLU A 147 -33.37 -35.61 -13.39
N GLY A 148 -33.38 -35.05 -12.19
CA GLY A 148 -33.33 -35.78 -10.92
C GLY A 148 -31.95 -36.02 -10.32
N GLU A 149 -30.84 -35.73 -11.05
CA GLU A 149 -29.48 -35.84 -10.51
C GLU A 149 -28.93 -34.47 -10.02
N VAL A 150 -29.59 -33.35 -10.34
CA VAL A 150 -29.18 -31.98 -10.00
C VAL A 150 -30.23 -31.36 -9.08
N LEU A 151 -29.75 -30.58 -8.09
CA LEU A 151 -30.68 -29.89 -7.18
C LEU A 151 -31.53 -28.83 -7.95
N PRO A 152 -32.80 -28.62 -7.57
CA PRO A 152 -33.72 -27.73 -8.32
C PRO A 152 -33.21 -26.28 -8.51
N TRP A 153 -32.44 -25.77 -7.55
CA TRP A 153 -31.85 -24.44 -7.70
C TRP A 153 -30.76 -24.39 -8.79
N ALA A 154 -30.01 -25.47 -8.94
CA ALA A 154 -28.97 -25.57 -9.96
C ALA A 154 -29.57 -25.73 -11.35
N GLU A 155 -30.66 -26.50 -11.50
CA GLU A 155 -31.44 -26.59 -12.74
C GLU A 155 -32.00 -25.23 -13.15
N ALA A 156 -32.61 -24.49 -12.19
CA ALA A 156 -33.07 -23.13 -12.43
C ALA A 156 -31.96 -22.15 -12.82
N LEU A 157 -30.78 -22.25 -12.19
CA LEU A 157 -29.61 -21.43 -12.53
C LEU A 157 -29.17 -21.67 -13.97
N LEU A 158 -29.02 -22.91 -14.35
CA LEU A 158 -28.54 -23.31 -15.66
C LEU A 158 -29.54 -22.99 -16.77
N GLY A 159 -30.86 -23.14 -16.51
CA GLY A 159 -31.90 -22.71 -17.43
C GLY A 159 -31.94 -21.19 -17.64
N GLN A 160 -31.61 -20.39 -16.59
CA GLN A 160 -31.47 -18.94 -16.75
C GLN A 160 -30.21 -18.56 -17.52
N LEU A 161 -29.07 -19.24 -17.25
CA LEU A 161 -27.82 -19.03 -17.99
C LEU A 161 -27.98 -19.38 -19.48
N ASP A 162 -28.70 -20.46 -19.81
CA ASP A 162 -28.98 -20.86 -21.20
C ASP A 162 -29.75 -19.78 -21.95
N ARG A 163 -30.81 -19.25 -21.36
CA ARG A 163 -31.57 -18.15 -21.92
C ARG A 163 -30.75 -16.89 -22.16
N ILE A 164 -29.87 -16.57 -21.19
CA ILE A 164 -28.95 -15.42 -21.29
C ILE A 164 -27.92 -15.67 -22.41
N ALA A 165 -27.31 -16.87 -22.46
CA ALA A 165 -26.34 -17.23 -23.49
C ALA A 165 -26.92 -17.14 -24.89
N ALA A 166 -28.11 -17.75 -25.14
CA ALA A 166 -28.77 -17.71 -26.42
C ALA A 166 -29.13 -16.27 -26.86
N ALA A 167 -29.62 -15.44 -25.94
CA ALA A 167 -29.93 -14.04 -26.24
C ALA A 167 -28.64 -13.22 -26.49
N TYR A 168 -27.56 -13.52 -25.77
CA TYR A 168 -26.26 -12.87 -25.95
C TYR A 168 -25.67 -13.19 -27.32
N ASP A 169 -25.63 -14.48 -27.72
CA ASP A 169 -25.11 -14.91 -29.00
C ASP A 169 -25.87 -14.30 -30.17
N ALA A 170 -27.19 -14.27 -30.08
CA ALA A 170 -28.04 -13.62 -31.09
C ALA A 170 -27.74 -12.11 -31.19
N ALA A 171 -27.59 -11.43 -30.05
CA ALA A 171 -27.31 -9.99 -30.04
C ALA A 171 -25.90 -9.65 -30.51
N MET A 172 -24.92 -10.50 -30.23
CA MET A 172 -23.55 -10.39 -30.75
C MET A 172 -23.53 -10.58 -32.26
N GLY A 173 -24.19 -11.63 -32.79
CA GLY A 173 -24.28 -11.91 -34.20
C GLY A 173 -24.96 -10.77 -34.99
N GLN A 174 -26.05 -10.20 -34.45
CA GLN A 174 -26.75 -9.05 -35.10
C GLN A 174 -25.85 -7.82 -35.28
N ARG A 175 -24.86 -7.64 -34.38
CA ARG A 175 -23.89 -6.52 -34.40
C ARG A 175 -22.64 -6.83 -35.19
N GLY A 176 -22.44 -8.04 -35.68
CA GLY A 176 -21.17 -8.49 -36.24
C GLY A 176 -20.05 -8.51 -35.22
N TRP A 177 -20.39 -8.73 -33.95
CA TRP A 177 -19.41 -8.79 -32.84
C TRP A 177 -19.01 -10.23 -32.52
N THR A 178 -17.77 -10.38 -32.06
CA THR A 178 -17.25 -11.67 -31.65
C THR A 178 -16.38 -11.58 -30.41
N THR A 179 -16.06 -12.74 -29.83
CA THR A 179 -15.14 -12.93 -28.70
C THR A 179 -14.25 -14.13 -29.00
N PRO A 180 -13.16 -14.37 -28.20
CA PRO A 180 -12.35 -15.58 -28.37
C PRO A 180 -13.15 -16.87 -28.28
N GLY A 181 -14.07 -16.96 -27.33
CA GLY A 181 -14.92 -18.14 -27.14
C GLY A 181 -15.87 -18.35 -28.34
N LEU A 182 -16.55 -17.29 -28.80
CA LEU A 182 -17.43 -17.37 -29.97
C LEU A 182 -16.70 -17.72 -31.25
N ASP A 183 -15.44 -17.25 -31.41
CA ASP A 183 -14.61 -17.64 -32.55
C ASP A 183 -14.28 -19.13 -32.53
N ALA A 184 -13.89 -19.65 -31.34
CA ALA A 184 -13.57 -21.07 -31.16
C ALA A 184 -14.82 -21.95 -31.39
N GLN A 185 -15.96 -21.60 -30.82
CA GLN A 185 -17.22 -22.31 -30.95
C GLN A 185 -17.67 -22.36 -32.42
N TRP A 186 -17.67 -21.22 -33.06
CA TRP A 186 -18.11 -21.16 -34.49
C TRP A 186 -17.22 -22.04 -35.38
N LEU A 187 -15.87 -22.01 -35.17
CA LEU A 187 -14.96 -22.85 -35.93
C LEU A 187 -15.16 -24.33 -35.62
N ALA A 188 -15.42 -24.69 -34.35
CA ALA A 188 -15.73 -26.06 -33.95
C ALA A 188 -17.02 -26.59 -34.61
N HIS A 189 -17.98 -25.72 -34.91
CA HIS A 189 -19.18 -26.07 -35.64
C HIS A 189 -19.05 -26.00 -37.17
N ASN A 190 -17.93 -25.46 -37.71
CA ASN A 190 -17.67 -25.30 -39.15
C ASN A 190 -16.34 -25.99 -39.59
N LEU A 191 -16.08 -27.17 -39.04
CA LEU A 191 -14.83 -27.91 -39.23
C LEU A 191 -14.55 -28.24 -40.69
N ASP A 192 -15.58 -28.56 -41.50
CA ASP A 192 -15.41 -28.88 -42.93
C ASP A 192 -15.03 -27.68 -43.80
N ALA A 193 -15.51 -26.50 -43.44
CA ALA A 193 -15.11 -25.25 -44.12
C ALA A 193 -13.68 -24.89 -43.80
N MET A 194 -13.29 -25.06 -42.53
CA MET A 194 -11.91 -24.84 -42.06
C MET A 194 -10.93 -25.81 -42.71
N GLU A 195 -11.25 -27.10 -42.76
CA GLU A 195 -10.40 -28.13 -43.41
C GLU A 195 -10.17 -27.78 -44.88
N ARG A 196 -11.21 -27.42 -45.62
CA ARG A 196 -11.09 -27.02 -47.04
C ARG A 196 -10.24 -25.76 -47.21
N HIS A 197 -10.36 -24.79 -46.32
CA HIS A 197 -9.60 -23.55 -46.40
C HIS A 197 -8.11 -23.77 -46.15
N LEU A 198 -7.75 -24.67 -45.23
CA LEU A 198 -6.36 -25.01 -44.91
C LEU A 198 -5.79 -26.10 -45.82
N ALA A 199 -6.51 -26.63 -46.76
CA ALA A 199 -6.04 -27.67 -47.68
C ALA A 199 -4.75 -27.24 -48.41
N GLY A 200 -3.70 -28.09 -48.36
CA GLY A 200 -2.39 -27.81 -48.93
C GLY A 200 -1.44 -26.95 -48.08
N GLN A 201 -1.88 -26.41 -46.92
CA GLN A 201 -1.02 -25.75 -45.96
C GLN A 201 -0.52 -26.76 -44.92
N ARG A 202 0.74 -26.61 -44.50
CA ARG A 202 1.28 -27.38 -43.35
C ARG A 202 0.91 -26.64 -42.05
N VAL A 203 0.14 -27.29 -41.19
CA VAL A 203 -0.21 -26.73 -39.89
C VAL A 203 0.47 -27.55 -38.79
N VAL A 204 1.15 -26.89 -37.85
CA VAL A 204 1.87 -27.53 -36.74
C VAL A 204 1.40 -26.92 -35.44
N PHE A 205 0.79 -27.71 -34.57
CA PHE A 205 0.39 -27.34 -33.23
C PHE A 205 1.48 -27.74 -32.24
N ALA A 206 2.11 -26.74 -31.59
CA ALA A 206 3.32 -26.98 -30.83
C ALA A 206 3.17 -26.51 -29.34
N GLY A 207 3.42 -27.45 -28.43
CA GLY A 207 3.61 -27.15 -26.99
C GLY A 207 2.34 -26.92 -26.16
N PHE A 208 1.20 -27.43 -26.61
CA PHE A 208 -0.05 -27.35 -25.87
C PHE A 208 -0.07 -28.34 -24.69
N ASN A 209 -0.49 -27.90 -23.52
CA ASN A 209 -0.68 -28.71 -22.31
C ASN A 209 -2.06 -28.51 -21.66
N ALA A 210 -2.84 -27.59 -22.21
CA ALA A 210 -4.23 -27.35 -21.90
C ALA A 210 -4.95 -26.97 -23.19
N LEU A 211 -6.16 -27.44 -23.38
CA LEU A 211 -7.04 -27.14 -24.52
C LEU A 211 -8.46 -26.99 -24.00
N ALA A 212 -9.18 -25.99 -24.50
CA ALA A 212 -10.61 -25.95 -24.41
C ALA A 212 -11.22 -26.99 -25.36
N ALA A 213 -12.48 -27.38 -25.11
CA ALA A 213 -13.11 -28.43 -25.93
C ALA A 213 -13.23 -28.01 -27.41
N GLY A 214 -13.57 -26.75 -27.68
CA GLY A 214 -13.59 -26.24 -29.05
C GLY A 214 -12.22 -26.25 -29.71
N GLU A 215 -11.15 -25.86 -29.02
CA GLU A 215 -9.78 -25.93 -29.51
C GLU A 215 -9.35 -27.38 -29.77
N GLU A 216 -9.67 -28.30 -28.84
CA GLU A 216 -9.39 -29.71 -29.03
C GLU A 216 -10.07 -30.31 -30.27
N ALA A 217 -11.36 -30.00 -30.49
CA ALA A 217 -12.10 -30.44 -31.66
C ALA A 217 -11.46 -29.97 -32.97
N ILE A 218 -10.99 -28.71 -33.00
CA ILE A 218 -10.31 -28.10 -34.16
C ILE A 218 -8.96 -28.81 -34.42
N ILE A 219 -8.12 -28.98 -33.38
CA ILE A 219 -6.84 -29.66 -33.53
C ILE A 219 -7.03 -31.09 -33.96
N LEU A 220 -7.96 -31.83 -33.36
CA LEU A 220 -8.22 -33.23 -33.66
C LEU A 220 -8.69 -33.37 -35.11
N ARG A 221 -9.61 -32.53 -35.57
CA ARG A 221 -10.10 -32.55 -36.96
C ARG A 221 -8.95 -32.34 -37.97
N LEU A 222 -8.13 -31.31 -37.74
CA LEU A 222 -7.03 -31.02 -38.65
C LEU A 222 -5.94 -32.10 -38.62
N TRP A 223 -5.66 -32.68 -37.46
CA TRP A 223 -4.71 -33.77 -37.31
C TRP A 223 -5.19 -35.08 -37.98
N GLU A 224 -6.46 -35.41 -37.82
CA GLU A 224 -7.03 -36.65 -38.39
C GLU A 224 -7.22 -36.56 -39.89
N HIS A 225 -7.67 -35.41 -40.43
CA HIS A 225 -8.15 -35.30 -41.81
C HIS A 225 -7.30 -34.40 -42.72
N ALA A 226 -6.68 -33.34 -42.18
CA ALA A 226 -5.91 -32.35 -42.93
C ALA A 226 -4.39 -32.56 -42.84
N GLY A 227 -3.91 -33.58 -42.13
CA GLY A 227 -2.49 -33.86 -41.99
C GLY A 227 -1.71 -32.87 -41.13
N ALA A 228 -2.38 -32.17 -40.24
CA ALA A 228 -1.70 -31.31 -39.25
C ALA A 228 -0.80 -32.13 -38.33
N GLU A 229 0.32 -31.54 -37.93
CA GLU A 229 1.29 -32.14 -37.03
C GLU A 229 1.06 -31.63 -35.60
N VAL A 230 1.24 -32.51 -34.61
CA VAL A 230 1.15 -32.17 -33.18
C VAL A 230 2.47 -32.50 -32.51
N VAL A 231 3.05 -31.50 -31.80
CA VAL A 231 4.33 -31.62 -31.11
C VAL A 231 4.15 -31.20 -29.65
N TRP A 232 4.38 -32.12 -28.73
CA TRP A 232 4.26 -31.84 -27.29
C TRP A 232 5.61 -31.77 -26.58
N HIS A 233 5.73 -30.86 -25.62
CA HIS A 233 6.87 -30.76 -24.71
C HIS A 233 6.47 -31.39 -23.37
N THR A 234 6.82 -32.65 -23.16
CA THR A 234 6.30 -33.44 -22.07
C THR A 234 7.23 -34.59 -21.65
N ASP A 235 6.72 -35.49 -20.81
CA ASP A 235 7.45 -36.67 -20.36
C ASP A 235 7.75 -37.61 -21.53
N PRO A 236 9.05 -37.96 -21.79
CA PRO A 236 9.41 -38.89 -22.83
C PRO A 236 8.85 -40.32 -22.61
N ALA A 237 8.49 -40.68 -21.37
CA ALA A 237 7.88 -41.97 -21.10
C ALA A 237 6.60 -42.24 -21.94
N LEU A 238 5.92 -41.20 -22.37
CA LEU A 238 4.75 -41.30 -23.25
C LEU A 238 5.09 -41.85 -24.66
N ALA A 239 6.35 -41.76 -25.09
CA ALA A 239 6.81 -42.31 -26.38
C ALA A 239 7.63 -43.60 -26.21
N THR A 240 8.39 -43.71 -25.12
CA THR A 240 9.31 -44.84 -24.89
C THR A 240 8.67 -46.01 -24.12
N GLY A 241 7.51 -45.80 -23.55
CA GLY A 241 6.86 -46.76 -22.65
C GLY A 241 7.51 -46.75 -21.25
N GLY A 242 6.73 -46.49 -20.24
CA GLY A 242 7.18 -46.39 -18.86
C GLY A 242 6.11 -45.74 -17.98
N GLU A 243 6.42 -45.60 -16.71
CA GLU A 243 5.52 -44.89 -15.78
C GLU A 243 5.57 -43.40 -16.08
N THR A 244 4.48 -42.85 -16.56
CA THR A 244 4.34 -41.42 -16.87
C THR A 244 4.26 -40.62 -15.59
N ALA A 245 5.11 -39.58 -15.49
CA ALA A 245 5.08 -38.65 -14.39
C ALA A 245 3.71 -37.96 -14.27
N TRP A 246 3.24 -37.77 -13.06
CA TRP A 246 1.89 -37.24 -12.80
C TRP A 246 1.64 -35.85 -13.43
N PRO A 247 2.61 -34.93 -13.60
CA PRO A 247 2.36 -33.66 -14.27
C PRO A 247 2.05 -33.80 -15.76
N ALA A 248 2.40 -34.93 -16.38
CA ALA A 248 2.11 -35.22 -17.79
C ALA A 248 0.76 -35.97 -18.03
N ARG A 249 -0.05 -36.18 -16.98
CA ARG A 249 -1.31 -36.92 -17.06
C ARG A 249 -2.30 -36.35 -18.09
N THR A 250 -2.28 -35.05 -18.35
CA THR A 250 -3.14 -34.45 -19.37
C THR A 250 -2.81 -35.01 -20.74
N HIS A 251 -1.54 -35.05 -21.11
CA HIS A 251 -1.11 -35.64 -22.38
C HIS A 251 -1.42 -37.16 -22.44
N ALA A 252 -1.22 -37.88 -21.34
CA ALA A 252 -1.57 -39.29 -21.28
C ALA A 252 -3.08 -39.54 -21.53
N ARG A 253 -3.93 -38.67 -20.95
CA ARG A 253 -5.39 -38.71 -21.20
C ARG A 253 -5.73 -38.39 -22.66
N TRP A 254 -5.09 -37.41 -23.24
CA TRP A 254 -5.29 -37.07 -24.66
C TRP A 254 -4.85 -38.22 -25.56
N LEU A 255 -3.68 -38.83 -25.34
CA LEU A 255 -3.23 -39.99 -26.12
C LEU A 255 -4.24 -41.15 -26.11
N ALA A 256 -4.77 -41.45 -24.92
CA ALA A 256 -5.79 -42.53 -24.79
C ALA A 256 -7.09 -42.15 -25.55
N ARG A 257 -7.56 -40.92 -25.43
CA ARG A 257 -8.81 -40.42 -26.06
C ARG A 257 -8.68 -40.32 -27.58
N TRP A 258 -7.55 -39.79 -28.07
CA TRP A 258 -7.27 -39.63 -29.50
C TRP A 258 -6.81 -40.93 -30.14
N ARG A 259 -6.55 -41.97 -29.36
CA ARG A 259 -5.97 -43.24 -29.86
C ARG A 259 -4.71 -43.03 -30.71
N ALA A 260 -3.91 -42.04 -30.35
CA ALA A 260 -2.76 -41.60 -31.10
C ALA A 260 -1.52 -42.47 -30.83
N ARG A 261 -0.70 -42.62 -31.87
CA ARG A 261 0.63 -43.16 -31.73
C ARG A 261 1.61 -42.00 -31.46
N THR A 262 2.68 -42.30 -30.77
CA THR A 262 3.70 -41.30 -30.39
C THR A 262 5.06 -41.68 -30.97
N VAL A 263 5.88 -40.67 -31.16
CA VAL A 263 7.29 -40.82 -31.53
C VAL A 263 8.12 -39.80 -30.76
N LEU A 264 9.28 -40.24 -30.23
CA LEU A 264 10.23 -39.32 -29.61
C LEU A 264 10.95 -38.50 -30.67
N GLU A 265 10.94 -37.21 -30.54
CA GLU A 265 11.63 -36.29 -31.43
C GLU A 265 13.01 -35.95 -30.86
N GLY A 266 14.07 -36.39 -31.56
CA GLY A 266 15.46 -36.25 -31.12
C GLY A 266 15.87 -37.25 -30.03
N ASP A 267 17.12 -37.18 -29.64
CA ASP A 267 17.67 -37.99 -28.55
C ASP A 267 17.25 -37.41 -27.18
N GLU A 268 16.92 -38.29 -26.23
CA GLU A 268 16.72 -37.85 -24.88
C GLU A 268 18.05 -37.39 -24.27
N PRO A 269 18.17 -36.14 -23.80
CA PRO A 269 19.37 -35.68 -23.14
C PRO A 269 19.68 -36.57 -21.94
N ALA A 270 20.94 -36.99 -21.78
CA ALA A 270 21.39 -37.70 -20.62
C ALA A 270 21.00 -36.90 -19.37
N ALA A 271 20.50 -37.60 -18.34
CA ALA A 271 20.12 -36.96 -17.08
C ALA A 271 21.39 -36.38 -16.45
N ALA A 272 21.64 -35.08 -16.68
CA ALA A 272 22.67 -34.38 -15.95
C ALA A 272 22.28 -34.31 -14.45
N PRO A 273 23.24 -34.42 -13.53
CA PRO A 273 22.94 -34.25 -12.10
C PRO A 273 22.39 -32.82 -11.88
N GLN A 274 21.12 -32.75 -11.49
CA GLN A 274 20.47 -31.50 -11.16
C GLN A 274 20.75 -31.13 -9.71
N THR A 275 21.23 -29.91 -9.49
CA THR A 275 21.38 -29.36 -8.15
C THR A 275 20.11 -28.59 -7.78
N ARG A 276 19.47 -29.00 -6.66
CA ARG A 276 18.29 -28.33 -6.10
C ARG A 276 18.61 -27.78 -4.73
N ARG A 277 18.39 -26.48 -4.53
CA ARG A 277 18.53 -25.79 -3.24
C ARG A 277 17.22 -25.10 -2.89
N PHE A 278 16.85 -25.17 -1.63
CA PHE A 278 15.66 -24.52 -1.10
C PHE A 278 16.09 -23.50 -0.04
N TYR A 279 15.47 -22.33 -0.09
CA TYR A 279 15.76 -21.24 0.84
C TYR A 279 14.48 -20.83 1.56
N GLU A 280 14.51 -21.01 2.88
CA GLU A 280 13.43 -20.62 3.77
C GLU A 280 13.72 -19.23 4.33
N GLY A 281 12.97 -18.22 3.88
CA GLY A 281 13.07 -16.85 4.36
C GLY A 281 11.88 -16.47 5.24
N PHE A 282 12.04 -15.48 6.10
CA PHE A 282 10.95 -14.96 6.93
C PHE A 282 10.11 -13.89 6.22
N ASP A 283 10.65 -13.29 5.16
CA ASP A 283 9.98 -12.32 4.29
C ASP A 283 10.59 -12.31 2.88
N LEU A 284 10.03 -11.49 1.99
CA LEU A 284 10.56 -11.33 0.64
C LEU A 284 11.96 -10.70 0.63
N HIS A 285 12.26 -9.77 1.56
CA HIS A 285 13.57 -9.10 1.61
C HIS A 285 14.69 -10.08 1.95
N SER A 286 14.46 -11.01 2.87
CA SER A 286 15.40 -12.08 3.20
C SER A 286 15.69 -12.97 1.98
N GLN A 287 14.67 -13.31 1.19
CA GLN A 287 14.83 -14.07 -0.05
C GLN A 287 15.66 -13.29 -1.08
N LEU A 288 15.36 -11.99 -1.26
CA LEU A 288 16.07 -11.12 -2.21
C LEU A 288 17.54 -10.95 -1.85
N SER A 289 17.89 -10.88 -0.57
CA SER A 289 19.27 -10.77 -0.12
C SER A 289 20.10 -12.01 -0.50
N VAL A 290 19.49 -13.20 -0.43
CA VAL A 290 20.14 -14.43 -0.86
C VAL A 290 20.17 -14.50 -2.39
N LEU A 291 19.10 -14.15 -3.09
CA LEU A 291 19.07 -14.08 -4.56
C LEU A 291 20.18 -13.19 -5.09
N GLN A 292 20.36 -11.99 -4.53
CA GLN A 292 21.42 -11.06 -4.93
C GLN A 292 22.81 -11.70 -4.81
N ARG A 293 23.07 -12.40 -3.70
CA ARG A 293 24.34 -13.11 -3.47
C ARG A 293 24.55 -14.26 -4.44
N GLU A 294 23.52 -15.08 -4.67
CA GLU A 294 23.58 -16.20 -5.61
C GLU A 294 23.82 -15.70 -7.03
N LEU A 295 23.12 -14.66 -7.47
CA LEU A 295 23.32 -14.04 -8.78
C LEU A 295 24.71 -13.41 -8.91
N ALA A 296 25.22 -12.73 -7.85
CA ALA A 296 26.55 -12.12 -7.86
C ALA A 296 27.67 -13.16 -7.99
N ALA A 297 27.45 -14.36 -7.47
CA ALA A 297 28.42 -15.46 -7.54
C ALA A 297 28.47 -16.16 -8.91
N LEU A 298 27.52 -15.90 -9.81
CA LEU A 298 27.50 -16.52 -11.14
C LEU A 298 28.59 -15.94 -12.04
N PRO A 299 29.28 -16.76 -12.84
CA PRO A 299 30.25 -16.28 -13.81
C PRO A 299 29.62 -15.48 -14.95
N ASP A 300 28.41 -15.84 -15.32
CA ASP A 300 27.59 -15.18 -16.35
C ASP A 300 26.10 -15.37 -16.02
N THR A 301 25.25 -14.58 -16.64
CA THR A 301 23.78 -14.66 -16.51
C THR A 301 23.11 -15.34 -17.72
N ALA A 302 23.88 -15.85 -18.63
CA ALA A 302 23.34 -16.55 -19.82
C ALA A 302 22.50 -17.76 -19.41
N SER A 303 21.35 -17.94 -20.04
CA SER A 303 20.42 -19.02 -19.76
C SER A 303 19.98 -19.09 -18.27
N THR A 304 19.90 -17.92 -17.60
CA THR A 304 19.46 -17.77 -16.20
C THR A 304 18.09 -17.09 -16.14
N ALA A 305 17.17 -17.67 -15.38
CA ALA A 305 15.86 -17.06 -15.14
C ALA A 305 15.57 -16.85 -13.66
N VAL A 306 15.05 -15.68 -13.34
CA VAL A 306 14.38 -15.37 -12.08
C VAL A 306 12.88 -15.42 -12.33
N VAL A 307 12.21 -16.39 -11.71
CA VAL A 307 10.79 -16.66 -11.93
C VAL A 307 9.99 -16.12 -10.76
N LEU A 308 8.99 -15.29 -11.05
CA LEU A 308 8.12 -14.63 -10.09
C LEU A 308 6.69 -15.19 -10.21
N PRO A 309 6.24 -16.04 -9.29
CA PRO A 309 4.85 -16.48 -9.26
C PRO A 309 3.89 -15.29 -9.04
N ASP A 310 4.28 -14.30 -8.21
CA ASP A 310 3.54 -13.06 -8.01
C ASP A 310 4.25 -11.87 -8.68
N PRO A 311 3.60 -11.17 -9.62
CA PRO A 311 4.13 -9.95 -10.23
C PRO A 311 4.47 -8.83 -9.24
N ALA A 312 3.93 -8.87 -8.03
CA ALA A 312 4.25 -7.90 -6.98
C ALA A 312 5.73 -7.87 -6.60
N ALA A 313 6.41 -9.00 -6.75
CA ALA A 313 7.84 -9.10 -6.44
C ALA A 313 8.75 -8.43 -7.50
N LEU A 314 8.22 -8.00 -8.64
CA LEU A 314 9.03 -7.43 -9.73
C LEU A 314 9.85 -6.22 -9.30
N THR A 315 9.20 -5.20 -8.74
CA THR A 315 9.89 -3.96 -8.33
C THR A 315 10.95 -4.22 -7.26
N PRO A 316 10.67 -4.95 -6.16
CA PRO A 316 11.69 -5.35 -5.21
C PRO A 316 12.86 -6.12 -5.85
N VAL A 317 12.59 -7.06 -6.75
CA VAL A 317 13.64 -7.82 -7.45
C VAL A 317 14.55 -6.91 -8.25
N LEU A 318 13.99 -5.99 -9.03
CA LEU A 318 14.78 -5.06 -9.86
C LEU A 318 15.72 -4.19 -9.02
N HIS A 319 15.31 -3.80 -7.81
CA HIS A 319 16.17 -3.04 -6.89
C HIS A 319 17.29 -3.87 -6.24
N HIS A 320 17.19 -5.20 -6.26
CA HIS A 320 18.17 -6.10 -5.67
C HIS A 320 19.02 -6.83 -6.71
N LEU A 321 18.81 -6.58 -8.01
CA LEU A 321 19.69 -7.13 -9.02
C LEU A 321 21.08 -6.51 -8.89
N PRO A 322 22.17 -7.31 -8.98
CA PRO A 322 23.51 -6.78 -8.90
C PRO A 322 23.81 -5.86 -10.09
N ASP A 323 24.38 -4.67 -9.80
CA ASP A 323 24.89 -3.77 -10.81
C ASP A 323 26.07 -4.43 -11.55
N ARG A 324 25.82 -4.90 -12.74
CA ARG A 324 26.86 -5.41 -13.65
C ARG A 324 26.86 -4.56 -14.89
N GLU A 325 27.96 -3.87 -15.18
CA GLU A 325 28.13 -3.15 -16.43
C GLU A 325 27.96 -4.10 -17.62
N GLY A 326 27.01 -3.79 -18.51
CA GLY A 326 26.73 -4.58 -19.71
C GLY A 326 25.91 -5.86 -19.49
N ALA A 327 25.34 -6.08 -18.30
CA ALA A 327 24.42 -7.20 -18.10
C ALA A 327 23.02 -6.83 -18.61
N ASP A 328 22.65 -7.43 -19.74
CA ASP A 328 21.28 -7.31 -20.26
C ASP A 328 20.30 -8.04 -19.33
N VAL A 329 19.31 -7.30 -18.84
CA VAL A 329 18.19 -7.85 -18.05
C VAL A 329 16.92 -7.73 -18.89
N ASN A 330 16.33 -8.85 -19.21
CA ASN A 330 15.04 -8.89 -19.89
C ASN A 330 13.92 -9.11 -18.87
N ILE A 331 12.95 -8.21 -18.87
CA ILE A 331 11.74 -8.32 -18.04
C ILE A 331 10.61 -8.74 -18.97
N SER A 332 9.99 -9.87 -18.67
CA SER A 332 8.86 -10.31 -19.47
C SER A 332 7.83 -11.00 -18.60
N MET A 333 6.91 -10.18 -18.11
CA MET A 333 5.74 -10.61 -17.36
C MET A 333 4.63 -9.56 -17.47
N GLY A 334 3.40 -9.99 -17.28
CA GLY A 334 2.26 -9.06 -17.23
C GLY A 334 2.24 -8.28 -15.91
N TYR A 335 2.81 -7.07 -15.90
CA TYR A 335 2.76 -6.20 -14.71
C TYR A 335 1.35 -5.62 -14.52
N PRO A 336 0.70 -5.79 -13.35
CA PRO A 336 -0.61 -5.21 -13.10
C PRO A 336 -0.56 -3.68 -13.13
N LEU A 337 -1.33 -3.05 -14.02
CA LEU A 337 -1.41 -1.59 -14.12
C LEU A 337 -1.82 -0.94 -12.80
N ALA A 338 -2.71 -1.57 -12.04
CA ALA A 338 -3.17 -1.12 -10.73
C ALA A 338 -2.06 -0.93 -9.69
N ARG A 339 -0.89 -1.56 -9.88
CA ARG A 339 0.27 -1.43 -8.98
C ARG A 339 1.25 -0.33 -9.40
N SER A 340 1.01 0.33 -10.51
CA SER A 340 1.87 1.41 -11.00
C SER A 340 1.68 2.70 -10.22
N SER A 341 2.72 3.55 -10.23
CA SER A 341 2.63 4.92 -9.69
C SER A 341 1.53 5.72 -10.39
N LEU A 342 1.31 5.46 -11.67
CA LEU A 342 0.27 6.14 -12.45
C LEU A 342 -1.15 5.77 -11.97
N ALA A 343 -1.39 4.48 -11.70
CA ALA A 343 -2.67 4.05 -11.12
C ALA A 343 -2.89 4.63 -9.72
N GLN A 344 -1.84 4.76 -8.91
CA GLN A 344 -1.92 5.41 -7.61
C GLN A 344 -2.26 6.90 -7.74
N LEU A 345 -1.75 7.59 -8.77
CA LEU A 345 -2.13 8.98 -9.05
C LEU A 345 -3.59 9.10 -9.44
N VAL A 346 -4.06 8.22 -10.33
CA VAL A 346 -5.48 8.17 -10.72
C VAL A 346 -6.34 7.92 -9.49
N GLU A 347 -6.00 6.95 -8.65
CA GLU A 347 -6.75 6.65 -7.42
C GLU A 347 -6.75 7.83 -6.44
N ALA A 348 -5.62 8.54 -6.27
CA ALA A 348 -5.57 9.75 -5.45
C ALA A 348 -6.51 10.85 -5.98
N ILE A 349 -6.61 11.01 -7.31
CA ILE A 349 -7.54 11.95 -7.94
C ILE A 349 -9.00 11.52 -7.72
N LEU A 350 -9.32 10.24 -7.92
CA LEU A 350 -10.68 9.73 -7.71
C LEU A 350 -11.12 9.90 -6.25
N THR A 351 -10.26 9.55 -5.29
CA THR A 351 -10.50 9.70 -3.85
C THR A 351 -10.70 11.16 -3.47
N LEU A 352 -9.87 12.07 -4.02
CA LEU A 352 -10.02 13.52 -3.82
C LEU A 352 -11.43 14.00 -4.17
N HIS A 353 -11.99 13.50 -5.28
CA HIS A 353 -13.32 13.90 -5.73
C HIS A 353 -14.47 13.16 -5.03
N GLU A 354 -14.25 11.93 -4.58
CA GLU A 354 -15.27 11.20 -3.80
C GLU A 354 -15.48 11.82 -2.43
N ASN A 355 -14.40 12.30 -1.82
CA ASN A 355 -14.42 12.91 -0.50
C ASN A 355 -14.70 14.42 -0.52
N ALA A 356 -14.84 15.06 -1.68
CA ALA A 356 -15.13 16.49 -1.76
C ALA A 356 -16.45 16.85 -1.04
N ASP A 357 -16.46 17.98 -0.35
CA ASP A 357 -17.67 18.47 0.33
C ASP A 357 -18.73 19.04 -0.64
N ALA A 358 -19.88 19.45 -0.10
CA ALA A 358 -20.97 20.00 -0.90
C ALA A 358 -20.61 21.30 -1.63
N ASP A 359 -19.64 22.06 -1.13
CA ASP A 359 -19.12 23.30 -1.75
C ASP A 359 -18.02 23.03 -2.78
N GLY A 360 -17.64 21.76 -2.98
CA GLY A 360 -16.59 21.33 -3.90
C GLY A 360 -15.17 21.62 -3.38
N ARG A 361 -15.00 21.78 -2.06
CA ARG A 361 -13.70 21.85 -1.40
C ARG A 361 -13.20 20.43 -1.13
N PHE A 362 -11.88 20.26 -1.04
CA PHE A 362 -11.23 18.97 -0.86
C PHE A 362 -10.70 18.79 0.56
N ALA A 363 -10.74 17.56 1.05
CA ALA A 363 -10.16 17.21 2.34
C ALA A 363 -8.64 17.40 2.31
N TRP A 364 -8.06 17.96 3.37
CA TRP A 364 -6.64 18.25 3.45
C TRP A 364 -5.73 17.03 3.25
N ARG A 365 -6.16 15.85 3.72
CA ARG A 365 -5.40 14.59 3.57
C ARG A 365 -5.27 14.16 2.12
N ASP A 366 -6.35 14.29 1.36
CA ASP A 366 -6.37 13.92 -0.06
C ASP A 366 -5.54 14.90 -0.89
N LEU A 367 -5.59 16.19 -0.53
CA LEU A 367 -4.71 17.20 -1.12
C LEU A 367 -3.23 16.93 -0.82
N VAL A 368 -2.90 16.52 0.41
CA VAL A 368 -1.53 16.10 0.75
C VAL A 368 -1.11 14.89 -0.06
N ALA A 369 -1.98 13.87 -0.22
CA ALA A 369 -1.70 12.71 -1.04
C ALA A 369 -1.41 13.11 -2.50
N LEU A 370 -2.19 14.01 -3.07
CA LEU A 370 -2.00 14.52 -4.43
C LEU A 370 -0.66 15.28 -4.58
N VAL A 371 -0.37 16.27 -3.72
CA VAL A 371 0.85 17.09 -3.86
C VAL A 371 2.13 16.32 -3.48
N ARG A 372 2.03 15.23 -2.74
CA ARG A 372 3.14 14.32 -2.45
C ARG A 372 3.47 13.39 -3.60
N HIS A 373 2.57 13.25 -4.56
CA HIS A 373 2.72 12.23 -5.59
C HIS A 373 3.98 12.44 -6.43
N PRO A 374 4.86 11.43 -6.57
CA PRO A 374 6.15 11.59 -7.24
C PRO A 374 6.03 12.07 -8.69
N LEU A 375 5.06 11.53 -9.44
CA LEU A 375 4.85 11.90 -10.85
C LEU A 375 4.52 13.38 -11.02
N LEU A 376 3.82 14.03 -10.06
CA LEU A 376 3.54 15.46 -10.11
C LEU A 376 4.74 16.30 -9.67
N ARG A 377 5.48 15.86 -8.64
CA ARG A 377 6.65 16.59 -8.14
C ARG A 377 7.83 16.62 -9.11
N LEU A 378 7.90 15.65 -10.03
CA LEU A 378 8.99 15.52 -10.99
C LEU A 378 8.66 16.13 -12.37
N LEU A 379 7.51 16.79 -12.51
CA LEU A 379 7.16 17.48 -13.74
C LEU A 379 8.09 18.68 -13.99
N ARG A 380 8.47 18.87 -15.25
CA ARG A 380 9.37 19.92 -15.69
C ARG A 380 8.62 21.18 -16.07
N VAL A 381 9.18 22.30 -15.70
CA VAL A 381 8.63 23.60 -16.04
C VAL A 381 9.07 24.01 -17.44
N ASN A 382 10.35 23.76 -17.78
CA ASN A 382 10.98 24.17 -19.02
C ASN A 382 11.84 23.05 -19.64
N ASP A 383 12.39 23.30 -20.83
CA ASP A 383 13.26 22.37 -21.54
C ASP A 383 14.62 22.16 -20.85
N ALA A 384 15.03 23.06 -19.94
CA ALA A 384 16.23 22.91 -19.12
C ALA A 384 16.11 21.77 -18.08
N GLY A 385 14.90 21.23 -17.91
CA GLY A 385 14.65 20.05 -17.07
C GLY A 385 14.48 20.35 -15.59
N GLU A 386 14.21 21.59 -15.22
CA GLU A 386 13.98 21.97 -13.83
C GLU A 386 12.66 21.43 -13.27
N THR A 387 12.71 20.95 -12.01
CA THR A 387 11.56 20.38 -11.29
C THR A 387 11.25 21.17 -10.01
N PRO A 388 10.87 22.46 -10.10
CA PRO A 388 10.68 23.33 -8.96
C PRO A 388 9.49 22.92 -8.08
N LEU A 389 8.55 22.12 -8.63
CA LEU A 389 7.40 21.65 -7.88
C LEU A 389 7.79 20.73 -6.70
N ARG A 390 8.99 20.16 -6.71
CA ARG A 390 9.45 19.33 -5.58
C ARG A 390 9.55 20.16 -4.29
N SER A 391 10.17 21.33 -4.34
CA SER A 391 10.29 22.24 -3.19
C SER A 391 8.98 23.00 -2.93
N ALA A 392 8.31 23.48 -3.98
CA ALA A 392 7.04 24.17 -3.88
C ALA A 392 5.98 23.29 -3.19
N TYR A 393 5.80 22.06 -3.61
CA TYR A 393 4.81 21.15 -3.01
C TYR A 393 5.20 20.67 -1.61
N GLN A 394 6.47 20.68 -1.26
CA GLN A 394 6.89 20.48 0.12
C GLN A 394 6.49 21.68 1.02
N ALA A 395 6.58 22.89 0.51
CA ALA A 395 6.09 24.08 1.20
C ALA A 395 4.55 24.08 1.30
N PHE A 396 3.87 23.69 0.21
CA PHE A 396 2.42 23.55 0.20
C PHE A 396 1.90 22.52 1.19
N GLU A 397 2.52 21.39 1.28
CA GLU A 397 2.14 20.36 2.23
C GLU A 397 2.08 20.93 3.66
N ARG A 398 3.07 21.74 4.04
CA ARG A 398 3.06 22.42 5.34
C ARG A 398 1.88 23.37 5.49
N HIS A 399 1.56 24.12 4.43
CA HIS A 399 0.43 25.04 4.43
C HIS A 399 -0.91 24.30 4.53
N ILE A 400 -1.10 23.24 3.73
CA ILE A 400 -2.31 22.41 3.74
C ILE A 400 -2.60 21.88 5.15
N ARG A 401 -1.57 21.38 5.85
CA ARG A 401 -1.71 20.77 7.18
C ARG A 401 -2.20 21.71 8.29
N VAL A 402 -2.07 23.03 8.08
CA VAL A 402 -2.46 24.03 9.09
C VAL A 402 -3.62 24.92 8.67
N SER A 403 -4.10 24.85 7.42
CA SER A 403 -5.07 25.80 6.86
C SER A 403 -6.53 25.40 7.00
N GLY A 404 -6.84 24.28 7.70
CA GLY A 404 -8.20 23.80 7.88
C GLY A 404 -8.45 22.44 7.23
N ALA A 405 -9.57 21.79 7.63
CA ALA A 405 -9.90 20.44 7.19
C ALA A 405 -10.33 20.39 5.71
N TRP A 406 -11.00 21.44 5.24
CA TRP A 406 -11.54 21.54 3.87
C TRP A 406 -10.97 22.75 3.15
N GLN A 407 -10.38 22.53 1.97
CA GLN A 407 -9.63 23.55 1.26
C GLN A 407 -9.93 23.56 -0.23
N ASP A 408 -9.85 24.75 -0.84
CA ASP A 408 -9.84 24.92 -2.28
C ASP A 408 -8.42 25.25 -2.75
N PRO A 409 -7.73 24.31 -3.42
CA PRO A 409 -6.33 24.51 -3.84
C PRO A 409 -6.14 25.65 -4.86
N ARG A 410 -7.21 26.13 -5.50
CA ARG A 410 -7.17 27.26 -6.44
C ARG A 410 -6.95 28.59 -5.73
N GLN A 411 -7.21 28.65 -4.42
CA GLN A 411 -7.02 29.84 -3.59
C GLN A 411 -5.59 29.95 -3.03
N TRP A 412 -4.74 28.97 -3.25
CA TRP A 412 -3.40 28.96 -2.70
C TRP A 412 -2.43 29.85 -3.46
N LEU A 413 -1.62 30.59 -2.71
CA LEU A 413 -0.46 31.29 -3.23
C LEU A 413 0.74 30.32 -3.23
N LEU A 414 1.31 30.07 -4.40
CA LEU A 414 2.49 29.23 -4.55
C LEU A 414 3.71 29.96 -4.00
N SER A 415 4.30 29.43 -2.93
CA SER A 415 5.61 29.88 -2.47
C SER A 415 6.65 28.80 -2.77
N TYR A 416 7.76 29.14 -3.40
CA TYR A 416 8.85 28.23 -3.69
C TYR A 416 10.20 28.94 -3.47
N ASP A 417 11.25 28.13 -3.32
CA ASP A 417 12.59 28.64 -3.12
C ASP A 417 13.17 29.13 -4.46
N ALA A 418 13.09 30.43 -4.67
CA ALA A 418 13.60 31.08 -5.90
C ALA A 418 15.13 31.09 -5.98
N GLU A 419 15.83 30.83 -4.87
CA GLU A 419 17.30 30.84 -4.85
C GLU A 419 17.91 29.61 -5.52
N ASN A 420 17.13 28.51 -5.60
CA ASN A 420 17.58 27.22 -6.13
C ASN A 420 16.95 26.84 -7.48
N THR A 421 16.28 27.76 -8.18
CA THR A 421 15.71 27.52 -9.51
C THR A 421 15.90 28.71 -10.41
N THR A 422 16.19 28.48 -11.70
CA THR A 422 16.23 29.52 -12.75
C THR A 422 14.88 29.70 -13.44
N ALA A 423 13.88 28.80 -13.11
CA ALA A 423 12.54 28.88 -13.67
C ALA A 423 11.83 30.17 -13.23
N ALA A 424 11.17 30.85 -14.17
CA ALA A 424 10.38 32.03 -13.86
C ALA A 424 9.16 31.67 -13.00
N GLU A 425 8.80 32.55 -12.07
CA GLU A 425 7.66 32.32 -11.15
C GLU A 425 6.36 32.06 -11.92
N ASP A 426 6.15 32.78 -13.01
CA ASP A 426 4.95 32.60 -13.84
C ASP A 426 4.90 31.23 -14.52
N GLU A 427 6.03 30.64 -14.89
CA GLU A 427 6.10 29.30 -15.47
C GLU A 427 5.74 28.24 -14.42
N VAL A 428 6.21 28.39 -13.19
CA VAL A 428 5.88 27.46 -12.09
C VAL A 428 4.40 27.56 -11.74
N ARG A 429 3.85 28.78 -11.70
CA ARG A 429 2.42 29.00 -11.48
C ARG A 429 1.57 28.43 -12.62
N ALA A 430 2.01 28.60 -13.87
CA ALA A 430 1.33 28.04 -15.04
C ALA A 430 1.27 26.51 -14.96
N LEU A 431 2.38 25.85 -14.64
CA LEU A 431 2.41 24.38 -14.46
C LEU A 431 1.50 23.93 -13.31
N HIS A 432 1.53 24.63 -12.17
CA HIS A 432 0.62 24.35 -11.07
C HIS A 432 -0.85 24.49 -11.51
N GLY A 433 -1.17 25.58 -12.23
CA GLY A 433 -2.50 25.79 -12.81
C GLY A 433 -2.92 24.66 -13.77
N GLU A 434 -2.01 24.19 -14.64
CA GLU A 434 -2.26 23.01 -15.50
C GLU A 434 -2.59 21.76 -14.67
N ILE A 435 -1.86 21.51 -13.59
CA ILE A 435 -2.11 20.36 -12.71
C ILE A 435 -3.49 20.48 -12.05
N LEU A 436 -3.85 21.66 -11.52
CA LEU A 436 -5.15 21.86 -10.91
C LEU A 436 -6.29 21.72 -11.93
N ALA A 437 -6.13 22.28 -13.12
CA ALA A 437 -7.11 22.16 -14.20
C ALA A 437 -7.33 20.67 -14.60
N VAL A 438 -6.27 19.88 -14.65
CA VAL A 438 -6.36 18.47 -15.01
C VAL A 438 -6.86 17.62 -13.83
N CYS A 439 -6.29 17.75 -12.62
CA CYS A 439 -6.59 16.86 -11.51
C CYS A 439 -7.83 17.29 -10.72
N CYS A 440 -8.07 18.59 -10.55
CA CYS A 440 -9.17 19.10 -9.72
C CYS A 440 -10.40 19.50 -10.54
N ASP A 441 -10.23 20.11 -11.72
CA ASP A 441 -11.38 20.51 -12.54
C ASP A 441 -11.78 19.41 -13.53
N GLY A 442 -10.80 18.70 -14.11
CA GLY A 442 -11.04 17.71 -15.16
C GLY A 442 -11.83 16.48 -14.70
N PHE A 443 -11.83 16.17 -13.41
CA PHE A 443 -12.51 15.00 -12.83
C PHE A 443 -13.76 15.36 -11.99
N ARG A 444 -14.11 16.66 -11.90
CA ARG A 444 -15.18 17.13 -11.02
C ARG A 444 -16.57 16.63 -11.40
N ASP A 445 -16.96 16.80 -12.65
CA ASP A 445 -18.33 16.61 -13.13
C ASP A 445 -18.42 15.47 -14.15
N LEU A 446 -17.70 14.38 -13.90
CA LEU A 446 -17.73 13.20 -14.76
C LEU A 446 -19.04 12.45 -14.58
N ARG A 447 -19.84 12.38 -15.64
CA ARG A 447 -21.10 11.67 -15.69
C ARG A 447 -21.12 10.57 -16.73
N THR A 448 -20.26 10.66 -17.75
CA THR A 448 -20.19 9.69 -18.85
C THR A 448 -18.80 9.07 -18.95
N LEU A 449 -18.73 7.90 -19.59
CA LEU A 449 -17.46 7.20 -19.80
C LEU A 449 -16.52 7.97 -20.74
N ARG A 450 -17.08 8.66 -21.75
CA ARG A 450 -16.33 9.53 -22.65
C ARG A 450 -15.62 10.63 -21.87
N GLN A 451 -16.35 11.34 -20.99
CA GLN A 451 -15.76 12.38 -20.16
C GLN A 451 -14.61 11.85 -19.30
N ALA A 452 -14.76 10.64 -18.72
CA ALA A 452 -13.72 10.01 -17.95
C ALA A 452 -12.49 9.64 -18.80
N GLY A 453 -12.71 9.09 -20.00
CA GLY A 453 -11.65 8.78 -20.95
C GLY A 453 -10.88 10.03 -21.39
N GLU A 454 -11.58 11.13 -21.69
CA GLU A 454 -10.95 12.42 -22.04
C GLU A 454 -10.20 13.05 -20.88
N ALA A 455 -10.74 12.98 -19.65
CA ALA A 455 -10.04 13.46 -18.45
C ALA A 455 -8.75 12.68 -18.20
N LEU A 456 -8.83 11.34 -18.32
CA LEU A 456 -7.67 10.46 -18.20
C LEU A 456 -6.63 10.71 -19.31
N LEU A 457 -7.07 10.94 -20.53
CA LEU A 457 -6.17 11.30 -21.64
C LEU A 457 -5.45 12.62 -21.38
N ARG A 458 -6.18 13.66 -20.92
CA ARG A 458 -5.55 14.95 -20.54
C ARG A 458 -4.50 14.78 -19.44
N LEU A 459 -4.75 13.93 -18.45
CA LEU A 459 -3.77 13.60 -17.41
C LEU A 459 -2.53 12.94 -18.03
N CYS A 460 -2.72 11.93 -18.86
CA CYS A 460 -1.62 11.25 -19.54
C CYS A 460 -0.81 12.19 -20.44
N GLU A 461 -1.45 13.09 -21.16
CA GLU A 461 -0.79 14.09 -22.01
C GLU A 461 0.00 15.11 -21.22
N LEU A 462 -0.52 15.60 -20.08
CA LEU A 462 0.21 16.46 -19.15
C LEU A 462 1.49 15.76 -18.68
N LEU A 463 1.37 14.54 -18.18
CA LEU A 463 2.49 13.75 -17.70
C LEU A 463 3.52 13.49 -18.82
N ARG A 464 3.08 13.14 -20.02
CA ARG A 464 3.95 12.89 -21.17
C ARG A 464 4.72 14.14 -21.59
N ARG A 465 4.04 15.29 -21.69
CA ARG A 465 4.68 16.56 -22.09
C ARG A 465 5.67 17.08 -21.06
N ARG A 466 5.30 17.00 -19.78
CA ARG A 466 6.07 17.60 -18.68
C ARG A 466 7.03 16.63 -17.99
N GLY A 467 6.95 15.34 -18.28
CA GLY A 467 7.81 14.33 -17.65
C GLY A 467 9.23 14.24 -18.21
N GLY A 468 9.43 14.60 -19.49
CA GLY A 468 10.76 14.60 -20.11
C GLY A 468 11.51 13.25 -19.95
N ASP A 469 12.75 13.29 -19.41
CA ASP A 469 13.56 12.09 -19.21
C ASP A 469 13.06 11.15 -18.11
N LEU A 470 12.02 11.53 -17.37
CA LEU A 470 11.39 10.66 -16.37
C LEU A 470 11.02 9.32 -17.01
N TRP A 471 10.46 9.35 -18.21
CA TRP A 471 10.00 8.18 -18.95
C TRP A 471 11.13 7.28 -19.44
N ARG A 472 12.34 7.81 -19.63
CA ARG A 472 13.53 7.01 -19.94
C ARG A 472 14.10 6.31 -18.71
N ARG A 473 13.97 6.93 -17.54
CA ARG A 473 14.46 6.38 -16.26
C ARG A 473 13.50 5.39 -15.62
N HIS A 474 12.19 5.56 -15.86
CA HIS A 474 11.12 4.76 -15.29
C HIS A 474 10.29 4.09 -16.38
N LEU A 475 10.91 3.08 -17.04
CA LEU A 475 10.31 2.38 -18.18
C LEU A 475 8.97 1.73 -17.84
N ILE A 476 8.81 1.20 -16.61
CA ILE A 476 7.54 0.60 -16.15
C ILE A 476 6.43 1.64 -16.18
N ASP A 477 6.67 2.84 -15.64
CA ASP A 477 5.65 3.90 -15.64
C ASP A 477 5.38 4.43 -17.07
N ALA A 478 6.40 4.45 -17.94
CA ALA A 478 6.24 4.80 -19.36
C ALA A 478 5.32 3.84 -20.10
N GLU A 479 5.53 2.53 -19.91
CA GLU A 479 4.68 1.50 -20.49
C GLU A 479 3.26 1.52 -19.90
N CYS A 480 3.12 1.81 -18.60
CA CYS A 480 1.82 2.01 -17.96
C CYS A 480 1.06 3.19 -18.57
N LEU A 481 1.76 4.32 -18.81
CA LEU A 481 1.19 5.48 -19.46
C LEU A 481 0.70 5.16 -20.88
N LEU A 482 1.54 4.49 -21.65
CA LEU A 482 1.20 4.05 -23.01
C LEU A 482 -0.02 3.11 -22.99
N ARG A 483 -0.05 2.17 -22.04
CA ARG A 483 -1.14 1.21 -21.92
C ARG A 483 -2.48 1.87 -21.59
N ILE A 484 -2.50 2.87 -20.70
CA ILE A 484 -3.71 3.66 -20.44
C ILE A 484 -4.19 4.34 -21.72
N MET A 485 -3.29 4.99 -22.46
CA MET A 485 -3.64 5.72 -23.68
C MET A 485 -4.09 4.79 -24.82
N GLN A 486 -3.58 3.58 -24.91
CA GLN A 486 -3.87 2.65 -26.03
C GLN A 486 -5.01 1.66 -25.73
N SER A 487 -5.32 1.41 -24.45
CA SER A 487 -6.33 0.42 -24.06
C SER A 487 -7.46 1.04 -23.26
N VAL A 488 -7.17 1.64 -22.10
CA VAL A 488 -8.21 2.12 -21.18
C VAL A 488 -9.00 3.31 -21.78
N VAL A 489 -8.29 4.30 -22.32
CA VAL A 489 -8.93 5.47 -22.94
C VAL A 489 -9.80 5.10 -24.16
N PRO A 490 -9.32 4.31 -25.12
CA PRO A 490 -10.15 3.85 -26.24
C PRO A 490 -11.36 3.02 -25.81
N GLU A 491 -11.22 2.16 -24.79
CA GLU A 491 -12.33 1.38 -24.25
C GLU A 491 -13.42 2.29 -23.68
N LEU A 492 -13.04 3.35 -22.93
CA LEU A 492 -13.98 4.32 -22.36
C LEU A 492 -14.67 5.19 -23.45
N CYS A 493 -13.87 5.70 -24.40
CA CYS A 493 -14.37 6.64 -25.41
C CYS A 493 -15.06 5.95 -26.59
N GLY A 494 -14.65 4.72 -26.92
CA GLY A 494 -15.14 3.97 -28.07
C GLY A 494 -16.32 3.04 -27.78
N SER A 495 -16.66 2.84 -26.51
CA SER A 495 -17.82 2.00 -26.13
C SER A 495 -19.13 2.59 -26.63
N ILE A 496 -20.07 1.72 -26.96
CA ILE A 496 -21.47 2.13 -27.24
C ILE A 496 -22.13 2.82 -26.05
N LEU A 497 -21.58 2.64 -24.85
CA LEU A 497 -22.05 3.22 -23.60
C LEU A 497 -21.37 4.56 -23.27
N ALA A 498 -20.47 5.05 -24.14
CA ALA A 498 -19.58 6.16 -23.84
C ALA A 498 -20.30 7.46 -23.44
N ASP A 499 -21.47 7.71 -24.05
CA ASP A 499 -22.22 8.96 -23.89
C ASP A 499 -23.42 8.84 -22.93
N GLU A 500 -23.64 7.66 -22.34
CA GLU A 500 -24.68 7.45 -21.34
C GLU A 500 -24.33 8.09 -20.00
N ASP A 501 -25.34 8.69 -19.36
CA ASP A 501 -25.21 9.32 -18.05
C ASP A 501 -25.30 8.27 -16.93
N TYR A 502 -24.15 7.87 -16.40
CA TYR A 502 -24.05 6.93 -15.29
C TYR A 502 -23.87 7.61 -13.93
N GLY A 503 -23.58 8.91 -13.92
CA GLY A 503 -23.18 9.64 -12.74
C GLY A 503 -21.78 9.25 -12.24
N ARG A 504 -21.13 10.16 -11.51
CA ARG A 504 -19.74 10.02 -11.05
C ARG A 504 -19.42 8.69 -10.33
N PRO A 505 -20.25 8.20 -9.37
CA PRO A 505 -19.88 7.00 -8.61
C PRO A 505 -19.73 5.75 -9.47
N LEU A 506 -20.58 5.57 -10.51
CA LEU A 506 -20.45 4.42 -11.39
C LEU A 506 -19.30 4.60 -12.39
N VAL A 507 -19.12 5.80 -12.92
CA VAL A 507 -17.99 6.11 -13.80
C VAL A 507 -16.65 5.82 -13.10
N PHE A 508 -16.50 6.20 -11.84
CA PHE A 508 -15.31 5.91 -11.05
C PHE A 508 -15.11 4.41 -10.78
N LEU A 509 -16.19 3.70 -10.47
CA LEU A 509 -16.15 2.24 -10.30
C LEU A 509 -15.67 1.55 -11.59
N ILE A 510 -16.20 1.94 -12.74
CA ILE A 510 -15.82 1.39 -14.05
C ILE A 510 -14.35 1.70 -14.35
N LEU A 511 -13.91 2.93 -14.11
CA LEU A 511 -12.52 3.32 -14.34
C LEU A 511 -11.55 2.49 -13.48
N ARG A 512 -11.83 2.31 -12.19
CA ARG A 512 -11.05 1.42 -11.31
C ARG A 512 -11.00 -0.01 -11.86
N HIS A 513 -12.14 -0.55 -12.23
CA HIS A 513 -12.22 -1.90 -12.77
C HIS A 513 -11.38 -2.09 -14.05
N LEU A 514 -11.41 -1.12 -14.96
CA LEU A 514 -10.58 -1.16 -16.17
C LEU A 514 -9.08 -1.11 -15.84
N VAL A 515 -8.68 -0.23 -14.92
CA VAL A 515 -7.29 -0.13 -14.46
C VAL A 515 -6.83 -1.41 -13.76
N GLU A 516 -7.67 -2.02 -12.93
CA GLU A 516 -7.38 -3.29 -12.24
C GLU A 516 -7.24 -4.47 -13.21
N ALA A 517 -8.06 -4.49 -14.25
CA ALA A 517 -8.07 -5.57 -15.23
C ALA A 517 -6.89 -5.50 -16.21
N GLU A 518 -6.26 -4.33 -16.37
CA GLU A 518 -5.18 -4.14 -17.33
C GLU A 518 -3.84 -4.70 -16.85
N ARG A 519 -3.12 -5.27 -17.82
CA ARG A 519 -1.76 -5.77 -17.66
C ARG A 519 -0.85 -5.08 -18.66
N VAL A 520 0.28 -4.64 -18.20
CA VAL A 520 1.35 -4.09 -19.02
C VAL A 520 2.28 -5.22 -19.37
N SER A 521 2.43 -5.49 -20.68
CA SER A 521 3.36 -6.49 -21.19
C SER A 521 4.62 -5.80 -21.66
N PHE A 522 5.76 -6.17 -21.10
CA PHE A 522 7.04 -5.69 -21.58
C PHE A 522 7.48 -6.49 -22.79
N GLU A 523 8.12 -5.83 -23.75
CA GLU A 523 8.71 -6.53 -24.87
C GLU A 523 9.88 -7.39 -24.41
N PRO A 524 9.93 -8.70 -24.79
CA PRO A 524 11.00 -9.60 -24.37
C PRO A 524 12.27 -9.37 -25.20
N GLU A 525 12.96 -8.28 -24.98
CA GLU A 525 14.26 -7.97 -25.58
C GLU A 525 15.22 -7.44 -24.52
N PRO A 526 16.48 -7.90 -24.51
CA PRO A 526 17.06 -8.94 -25.38
C PRO A 526 16.62 -10.37 -25.00
N LEU A 527 16.65 -11.30 -25.96
CA LEU A 527 16.35 -12.72 -25.71
C LEU A 527 17.48 -13.43 -24.94
N ALA A 528 18.61 -12.77 -24.76
CA ALA A 528 19.80 -13.23 -24.04
C ALA A 528 19.93 -12.53 -22.68
N GLY A 529 20.85 -12.99 -21.84
CA GLY A 529 21.11 -12.43 -20.52
C GLY A 529 20.18 -12.96 -19.44
N LEU A 530 20.06 -12.18 -18.35
CA LEU A 530 19.20 -12.52 -17.23
C LEU A 530 17.74 -12.32 -17.61
N GLN A 531 16.92 -13.34 -17.43
CA GLN A 531 15.49 -13.28 -17.72
C GLN A 531 14.68 -13.20 -16.43
N VAL A 532 13.90 -12.12 -16.22
CA VAL A 532 12.95 -11.98 -15.10
C VAL A 532 11.54 -12.21 -15.65
N LEU A 533 10.90 -13.30 -15.22
CA LEU A 533 9.72 -13.87 -15.85
C LEU A 533 8.63 -14.20 -14.83
N GLY A 534 7.36 -14.10 -15.23
CA GLY A 534 6.28 -14.80 -14.56
C GLY A 534 6.28 -16.30 -14.90
N MET A 535 5.53 -17.08 -14.14
CA MET A 535 5.45 -18.54 -14.33
C MET A 535 4.92 -18.91 -15.74
N LEU A 536 3.93 -18.18 -16.24
CA LEU A 536 3.34 -18.46 -17.55
C LEU A 536 4.28 -18.11 -18.73
N GLU A 537 5.11 -17.12 -18.54
CA GLU A 537 6.07 -16.64 -19.54
C GLU A 537 7.25 -17.60 -19.73
N THR A 538 7.46 -18.53 -18.80
CA THR A 538 8.48 -19.59 -18.93
C THR A 538 8.06 -20.74 -19.84
N ARG A 539 6.82 -20.78 -20.31
CA ARG A 539 6.30 -21.87 -21.12
C ARG A 539 7.14 -22.09 -22.38
N LEU A 540 7.48 -23.35 -22.65
CA LEU A 540 8.24 -23.83 -23.79
C LEU A 540 9.69 -23.33 -23.85
N LEU A 541 10.16 -22.55 -22.88
CA LEU A 541 11.55 -22.13 -22.78
C LEU A 541 12.33 -23.01 -21.82
N ARG A 542 13.64 -23.13 -22.07
CA ARG A 542 14.60 -23.86 -21.24
C ARG A 542 15.61 -22.89 -20.64
N PHE A 543 15.92 -23.09 -19.38
CA PHE A 543 16.96 -22.33 -18.66
C PHE A 543 17.87 -23.30 -17.94
N ARG A 544 19.16 -23.02 -17.92
CA ARG A 544 20.13 -23.84 -17.19
C ARG A 544 20.05 -23.56 -15.68
N ARG A 545 19.81 -22.30 -15.31
CA ARG A 545 19.74 -21.83 -13.91
C ARG A 545 18.39 -21.18 -13.64
N LEU A 546 17.75 -21.65 -12.60
CA LEU A 546 16.42 -21.16 -12.20
C LEU A 546 16.46 -20.68 -10.76
N PHE A 547 15.93 -19.47 -10.55
CA PHE A 547 15.65 -18.89 -9.24
C PHE A 547 14.16 -18.60 -9.15
N ILE A 548 13.42 -19.37 -8.34
CA ILE A 548 11.96 -19.23 -8.18
C ILE A 548 11.71 -18.59 -6.84
N LEU A 549 11.22 -17.35 -6.84
CA LEU A 549 10.97 -16.57 -5.64
C LEU A 549 9.54 -16.78 -5.13
N ASP A 550 9.40 -16.66 -3.80
CA ASP A 550 8.12 -16.59 -3.11
C ASP A 550 7.14 -17.73 -3.47
N ALA A 551 7.71 -18.95 -3.49
CA ALA A 551 6.99 -20.18 -3.80
C ALA A 551 6.10 -20.62 -2.61
N SER A 552 5.11 -19.79 -2.25
CA SER A 552 4.10 -20.05 -1.23
C SER A 552 2.81 -20.59 -1.85
N GLU A 553 2.01 -21.33 -1.09
CA GLU A 553 0.81 -22.04 -1.58
C GLU A 553 -0.24 -21.08 -2.19
N ASP A 554 -0.35 -19.86 -1.68
CA ASP A 554 -1.25 -18.82 -2.19
C ASP A 554 -0.82 -18.21 -3.53
N LYS A 555 0.46 -18.45 -3.96
CA LYS A 555 1.04 -17.94 -5.19
C LYS A 555 1.41 -19.03 -6.20
N LEU A 556 1.78 -20.20 -5.70
CA LEU A 556 2.16 -21.35 -6.52
C LEU A 556 1.59 -22.65 -5.91
N PRO A 557 0.56 -23.26 -6.49
CA PRO A 557 -0.11 -22.94 -7.75
C PRO A 557 -0.98 -21.67 -7.70
N GLY A 558 -1.20 -21.08 -6.53
CA GLY A 558 -2.08 -19.95 -6.32
C GLY A 558 -3.49 -20.35 -5.90
N GLY A 559 -4.20 -19.43 -5.27
CA GLY A 559 -5.60 -19.62 -4.91
C GLY A 559 -6.51 -19.53 -6.13
N ASN A 560 -7.35 -20.53 -6.32
CA ASN A 560 -8.47 -20.49 -7.25
C ASN A 560 -9.75 -20.23 -6.45
N PRO A 561 -10.20 -18.98 -6.29
CA PRO A 561 -11.46 -18.71 -5.59
C PRO A 561 -12.61 -19.37 -6.35
N PRO A 562 -13.63 -19.90 -5.63
CA PRO A 562 -14.80 -20.46 -6.28
C PRO A 562 -15.52 -19.40 -7.11
N ASP A 563 -15.98 -19.79 -8.30
CA ASP A 563 -16.81 -18.92 -9.12
C ASP A 563 -18.19 -18.76 -8.45
N PRO A 564 -18.60 -17.54 -8.12
CA PRO A 564 -19.89 -17.32 -7.47
C PRO A 564 -21.09 -17.51 -8.41
N LEU A 565 -20.91 -17.47 -9.74
CA LEU A 565 -21.97 -17.73 -10.72
C LEU A 565 -22.11 -19.22 -11.02
N LEU A 566 -20.99 -19.95 -11.07
CA LEU A 566 -21.01 -21.36 -11.46
C LEU A 566 -20.05 -22.17 -10.56
N PRO A 567 -20.54 -22.78 -9.47
CA PRO A 567 -19.75 -23.61 -8.58
C PRO A 567 -19.08 -24.80 -9.27
N ASP A 568 -17.91 -25.23 -8.75
CA ASP A 568 -17.09 -26.31 -9.33
C ASP A 568 -17.86 -27.60 -9.67
N PRO A 569 -18.82 -28.13 -8.87
CA PRO A 569 -19.57 -29.30 -9.26
C PRO A 569 -20.39 -29.11 -10.55
N LEU A 570 -20.99 -27.93 -10.74
CA LEU A 570 -21.73 -27.62 -11.98
C LEU A 570 -20.78 -27.41 -13.16
N ARG A 571 -19.61 -26.83 -12.93
CA ARG A 571 -18.56 -26.72 -13.95
C ARG A 571 -18.16 -28.11 -14.48
N GLN A 572 -17.96 -29.08 -13.60
CA GLN A 572 -17.62 -30.45 -13.99
C GLN A 572 -18.73 -31.12 -14.83
N VAL A 573 -19.98 -30.94 -14.46
CA VAL A 573 -21.14 -31.45 -15.21
C VAL A 573 -21.18 -30.84 -16.62
N LEU A 574 -20.85 -29.57 -16.77
CA LEU A 574 -20.78 -28.87 -18.07
C LEU A 574 -19.49 -29.17 -18.86
N GLY A 575 -18.57 -29.96 -18.31
CA GLY A 575 -17.29 -30.24 -18.97
C GLY A 575 -16.29 -29.08 -18.89
N LEU A 576 -16.56 -28.05 -18.08
CA LEU A 576 -15.65 -26.92 -17.88
C LEU A 576 -14.49 -27.31 -16.92
N PRO A 577 -13.30 -26.73 -17.07
CA PRO A 577 -12.18 -27.03 -16.20
C PRO A 577 -12.49 -26.59 -14.76
N GLY A 578 -12.45 -27.55 -13.85
CA GLY A 578 -12.54 -27.35 -12.43
C GLY A 578 -11.18 -27.03 -11.79
N ARG A 579 -11.15 -27.01 -10.46
CA ARG A 579 -9.92 -26.73 -9.69
C ARG A 579 -8.81 -27.74 -10.01
N ARG A 580 -9.14 -29.04 -10.15
CA ARG A 580 -8.14 -30.10 -10.44
C ARG A 580 -7.44 -29.92 -11.77
N GLU A 581 -8.17 -29.55 -12.82
CA GLU A 581 -7.63 -29.32 -14.15
C GLU A 581 -6.70 -28.13 -14.15
N ARG A 582 -7.09 -27.04 -13.51
CA ARG A 582 -6.25 -25.85 -13.36
C ARG A 582 -4.97 -26.13 -12.56
N ASP A 583 -5.07 -26.85 -11.44
CA ASP A 583 -3.90 -27.30 -10.67
C ASP A 583 -2.97 -28.17 -11.50
N GLN A 584 -3.52 -29.04 -12.37
CA GLN A 584 -2.69 -29.89 -13.23
C GLN A 584 -1.94 -29.12 -14.31
N VAL A 585 -2.55 -28.06 -14.87
CA VAL A 585 -1.88 -27.16 -15.82
C VAL A 585 -0.73 -26.40 -15.13
N ALA A 586 -0.98 -25.90 -13.90
CA ALA A 586 0.05 -25.22 -13.12
C ALA A 586 1.21 -26.17 -12.78
N ALA A 587 0.89 -27.40 -12.36
CA ALA A 587 1.88 -28.44 -12.08
C ALA A 587 2.72 -28.79 -13.32
N HIS A 588 2.07 -29.00 -14.48
CA HIS A 588 2.81 -29.28 -15.70
C HIS A 588 3.82 -28.19 -16.03
N ASN A 589 3.41 -26.91 -15.98
CA ASN A 589 4.29 -25.78 -16.27
C ASN A 589 5.47 -25.70 -15.28
N PHE A 590 5.22 -25.89 -13.99
CA PHE A 590 6.25 -25.87 -12.96
C PHE A 590 7.25 -27.03 -13.12
N PHE A 591 6.78 -28.27 -13.18
CA PHE A 591 7.67 -29.43 -13.27
C PHE A 591 8.42 -29.51 -14.59
N ARG A 592 7.77 -29.16 -15.72
CA ARG A 592 8.44 -29.05 -17.01
C ARG A 592 9.62 -28.07 -16.96
N LEU A 593 9.40 -26.89 -16.34
CA LEU A 593 10.44 -25.88 -16.19
C LEU A 593 11.61 -26.42 -15.37
N LEU A 594 11.34 -27.09 -14.26
CA LEU A 594 12.37 -27.70 -13.42
C LEU A 594 13.16 -28.79 -14.15
N MET A 595 12.49 -29.66 -14.91
CA MET A 595 13.14 -30.78 -15.60
C MET A 595 14.14 -30.32 -16.65
N GLY A 596 13.95 -29.10 -17.22
CA GLY A 596 14.87 -28.52 -18.19
C GLY A 596 16.11 -27.86 -17.59
N ALA A 597 16.19 -27.69 -16.26
CA ALA A 597 17.23 -26.93 -15.58
C ALA A 597 18.33 -27.82 -15.00
N GLU A 598 19.55 -27.29 -14.91
CA GLU A 598 20.71 -27.91 -14.28
C GLU A 598 20.84 -27.48 -12.80
N GLN A 599 20.55 -26.23 -12.53
CA GLN A 599 20.58 -25.63 -11.18
C GLN A 599 19.25 -24.96 -10.87
N VAL A 600 18.67 -25.28 -9.73
CA VAL A 600 17.39 -24.77 -9.27
C VAL A 600 17.53 -24.27 -7.85
N ALA A 601 17.17 -23.03 -7.63
CA ALA A 601 17.03 -22.42 -6.32
C ALA A 601 15.56 -22.00 -6.12
N VAL A 602 14.91 -22.52 -5.09
CA VAL A 602 13.51 -22.21 -4.78
C VAL A 602 13.47 -21.50 -3.44
N PHE A 603 12.86 -20.32 -3.44
CA PHE A 603 12.71 -19.48 -2.26
C PHE A 603 11.24 -19.47 -1.82
N TYR A 604 11.00 -19.59 -0.55
CA TYR A 604 9.66 -19.47 0.03
C TYR A 604 9.70 -18.78 1.38
N GLN A 605 8.56 -18.28 1.79
CA GLN A 605 8.39 -17.66 3.10
C GLN A 605 7.90 -18.71 4.10
N ALA A 606 8.57 -18.78 5.27
CA ALA A 606 8.11 -19.51 6.43
C ALA A 606 7.89 -18.56 7.61
N GLY A 607 6.87 -18.82 8.39
CA GLY A 607 6.56 -18.03 9.58
C GLY A 607 5.22 -17.30 9.51
N VAL A 608 4.97 -16.45 10.50
CA VAL A 608 3.73 -15.65 10.63
C VAL A 608 3.84 -14.37 9.84
N ARG A 609 2.87 -14.06 8.98
CA ARG A 609 2.79 -12.77 8.28
C ARG A 609 2.58 -11.65 9.29
N PRO A 610 3.39 -10.56 9.28
CA PRO A 610 3.16 -9.41 10.13
C PRO A 610 1.77 -8.81 9.87
N GLY A 611 0.98 -8.61 10.91
CA GLY A 611 -0.35 -8.01 10.85
C GLY A 611 -1.50 -8.95 10.51
N ALA A 612 -1.27 -10.25 10.29
CA ALA A 612 -2.33 -11.23 10.11
C ALA A 612 -2.62 -11.95 11.44
N LEU A 613 -3.86 -11.89 11.89
CA LEU A 613 -4.32 -12.63 13.09
C LEU A 613 -4.24 -14.16 12.91
N GLU A 614 -4.20 -14.68 11.66
CA GLU A 614 -4.23 -16.10 11.32
C GLU A 614 -3.35 -16.46 10.10
N GLY A 615 -2.23 -15.81 9.87
CA GLY A 615 -1.47 -16.00 8.64
C GLY A 615 -0.13 -16.70 8.81
N LYS A 616 -0.09 -18.03 8.91
CA LYS A 616 1.11 -18.76 8.51
C LYS A 616 1.23 -18.70 6.99
N SER A 617 2.36 -18.25 6.46
CA SER A 617 2.69 -18.49 5.06
C SER A 617 3.04 -19.96 4.91
N GLU A 618 2.28 -20.67 4.12
CA GLU A 618 2.54 -22.09 3.84
C GLU A 618 3.37 -22.18 2.55
N ARG A 619 4.42 -22.98 2.58
CA ARG A 619 5.19 -23.28 1.37
C ARG A 619 4.32 -24.05 0.37
N SER A 620 4.61 -23.84 -0.91
CA SER A 620 3.89 -24.49 -1.99
C SER A 620 3.88 -26.00 -1.86
N ARG A 621 2.75 -26.66 -2.15
CA ARG A 621 2.65 -28.12 -2.26
C ARG A 621 3.65 -28.73 -3.23
N TYR A 622 4.09 -27.98 -4.23
CA TYR A 622 5.12 -28.42 -5.17
C TYR A 622 6.51 -28.44 -4.52
N VAL A 623 6.80 -27.47 -3.65
CA VAL A 623 8.03 -27.45 -2.85
C VAL A 623 8.01 -28.61 -1.87
N GLU A 624 6.88 -28.85 -1.19
CA GLU A 624 6.70 -30.00 -0.30
C GLU A 624 6.97 -31.33 -1.03
N GLN A 625 6.42 -31.49 -2.21
CA GLN A 625 6.67 -32.69 -3.02
C GLN A 625 8.17 -32.89 -3.36
N LEU A 626 8.84 -31.82 -3.76
CA LEU A 626 10.27 -31.88 -4.10
C LEU A 626 11.13 -32.23 -2.88
N LEU A 627 10.83 -31.67 -1.71
CA LEU A 627 11.50 -32.00 -0.46
C LEU A 627 11.24 -33.47 -0.07
N TRP A 628 9.99 -33.91 -0.15
CA TRP A 628 9.61 -35.29 0.11
C TRP A 628 10.31 -36.28 -0.85
N GLU A 629 10.51 -35.95 -2.13
CA GLU A 629 11.29 -36.74 -3.07
C GLU A 629 12.75 -36.88 -2.62
N VAL A 630 13.35 -35.84 -2.05
CA VAL A 630 14.69 -35.88 -1.47
C VAL A 630 14.70 -36.78 -0.26
N GLU A 631 13.78 -36.61 0.69
CA GLU A 631 13.64 -37.41 1.91
C GLU A 631 13.47 -38.88 1.59
N ARG A 632 12.61 -39.20 0.63
CA ARG A 632 12.37 -40.58 0.19
C ARG A 632 13.63 -41.25 -0.39
N ARG A 633 14.45 -40.45 -1.12
CA ARG A 633 15.71 -40.94 -1.71
C ARG A 633 16.82 -41.11 -0.68
N THR A 634 16.90 -40.18 0.28
CA THR A 634 17.97 -40.20 1.32
C THR A 634 17.62 -41.02 2.55
N GLY A 635 16.35 -41.28 2.76
CA GLY A 635 15.82 -41.96 3.97
C GLY A 635 15.86 -41.09 5.23
N ALA A 636 16.11 -39.78 5.10
CA ALA A 636 16.24 -38.82 6.20
C ALA A 636 15.38 -37.58 5.94
N LEU A 637 14.79 -37.02 7.01
CA LEU A 637 14.03 -35.76 6.91
C LEU A 637 14.97 -34.59 6.55
N VAL A 638 14.53 -33.75 5.65
CA VAL A 638 15.22 -32.50 5.28
C VAL A 638 14.97 -31.46 6.36
N GLN A 639 16.00 -31.12 7.12
CA GLN A 639 15.95 -30.07 8.15
C GLN A 639 16.58 -28.79 7.62
N PRO A 640 16.02 -27.59 7.97
CA PRO A 640 16.63 -26.33 7.66
C PRO A 640 18.02 -26.20 8.31
N GLN A 641 19.02 -25.88 7.51
CA GLN A 641 20.40 -25.67 7.97
C GLN A 641 20.76 -24.19 7.90
N PRO A 642 21.77 -23.73 8.65
CA PRO A 642 22.24 -22.34 8.55
C PRO A 642 22.68 -21.99 7.13
N LEU A 643 22.44 -20.76 6.75
CA LEU A 643 22.83 -20.25 5.45
C LEU A 643 24.37 -20.25 5.31
N GLY A 644 24.87 -20.93 4.28
CA GLY A 644 26.32 -21.06 4.02
C GLY A 644 26.90 -22.47 4.18
N GLU A 645 26.12 -23.41 4.68
CA GLU A 645 26.50 -24.82 4.71
C GLU A 645 26.59 -25.36 3.26
N PRO A 646 27.75 -25.93 2.85
CA PRO A 646 28.03 -26.26 1.43
C PRO A 646 27.04 -27.25 0.80
N ASP A 647 26.58 -28.24 1.56
CA ASP A 647 25.72 -29.33 1.06
C ASP A 647 24.26 -29.21 1.52
N ALA A 648 23.87 -28.03 2.05
CA ALA A 648 22.50 -27.83 2.52
C ALA A 648 21.50 -27.90 1.34
N VAL A 649 20.59 -28.87 1.42
CA VAL A 649 19.44 -28.95 0.51
C VAL A 649 18.43 -27.84 0.84
N LEU A 650 18.20 -27.60 2.13
CA LEU A 650 17.32 -26.55 2.65
C LEU A 650 18.12 -25.64 3.58
N ALA A 651 18.21 -24.36 3.26
CA ALA A 651 18.88 -23.35 4.06
C ALA A 651 17.87 -22.37 4.65
N ALA A 652 17.94 -22.17 5.99
CA ALA A 652 17.19 -21.12 6.66
C ALA A 652 17.94 -19.78 6.56
N VAL A 653 17.27 -18.77 6.05
CA VAL A 653 17.81 -17.42 5.95
C VAL A 653 17.61 -16.72 7.29
N SER A 654 18.67 -16.49 8.02
CA SER A 654 18.66 -15.76 9.27
C SER A 654 19.65 -14.60 9.22
N PHE A 655 19.27 -13.47 9.78
CA PHE A 655 20.17 -12.35 10.00
C PHE A 655 20.42 -12.20 11.51
N PRO A 656 21.67 -11.98 11.93
CA PRO A 656 21.93 -11.70 13.34
C PRO A 656 21.20 -10.40 13.70
N ALA A 657 20.14 -10.50 14.49
CA ALA A 657 19.49 -9.35 15.08
C ALA A 657 20.37 -8.83 16.22
N SER A 658 21.23 -7.88 15.91
CA SER A 658 21.76 -7.03 16.97
C SER A 658 20.64 -6.06 17.35
N PRO A 659 20.16 -6.07 18.60
CA PRO A 659 19.19 -5.06 19.01
C PRO A 659 19.88 -3.70 18.84
N ILE A 660 19.40 -2.92 17.89
CA ILE A 660 19.75 -1.51 17.79
C ILE A 660 19.06 -0.86 18.98
N LEU A 661 19.74 -0.81 20.11
CA LEU A 661 19.26 0.00 21.22
C LEU A 661 19.24 1.45 20.71
N PRO A 662 18.10 2.13 20.80
CA PRO A 662 18.03 3.51 20.41
C PRO A 662 19.10 4.30 21.17
N ARG A 663 20.02 4.87 20.43
CA ARG A 663 21.04 5.77 21.01
C ARG A 663 20.37 7.13 21.18
N HIS A 664 20.42 7.65 22.38
CA HIS A 664 19.96 9.00 22.69
C HIS A 664 21.19 9.86 22.99
N PRO A 665 21.97 10.30 22.00
CA PRO A 665 23.19 11.06 22.25
C PRO A 665 22.86 12.34 23.00
N ALA A 666 23.70 12.72 23.95
CA ALA A 666 23.60 13.98 24.65
C ALA A 666 23.90 15.15 23.69
N VAL A 667 23.34 16.32 23.96
CA VAL A 667 23.70 17.54 23.24
C VAL A 667 24.94 18.15 23.88
N ALA A 668 26.10 18.08 23.21
CA ALA A 668 27.29 18.73 23.66
C ALA A 668 27.12 20.27 23.69
N LEU A 669 27.36 20.90 24.84
CA LEU A 669 27.25 22.36 24.98
C LEU A 669 28.52 23.05 24.53
N THR A 670 28.60 23.37 23.25
CA THR A 670 29.65 24.23 22.71
C THR A 670 29.58 25.64 23.33
N PRO A 671 30.66 26.44 23.32
CA PRO A 671 30.63 27.83 23.82
C PRO A 671 29.47 28.66 23.19
N GLU A 672 29.21 28.46 21.91
CA GLU A 672 28.13 29.13 21.19
C GLU A 672 26.75 28.73 21.72
N LEU A 673 26.49 27.40 21.86
CA LEU A 673 25.21 26.91 22.35
C LEU A 673 24.98 27.30 23.82
N ARG A 674 26.03 27.32 24.61
CA ARG A 674 26.01 27.80 26.01
C ARG A 674 25.69 29.30 26.07
N GLY A 675 26.28 30.11 25.19
CA GLY A 675 25.94 31.52 25.03
C GLY A 675 24.48 31.76 24.67
N ARG A 676 23.95 30.99 23.72
CA ARG A 676 22.52 31.03 23.34
C ARG A 676 21.61 30.66 24.52
N LEU A 677 21.97 29.61 25.26
CA LEU A 677 21.23 29.18 26.44
C LEU A 677 21.20 30.27 27.52
N ALA A 678 22.37 30.85 27.87
CA ALA A 678 22.48 31.91 28.85
C ALA A 678 21.70 33.17 28.44
N ALA A 679 21.85 33.63 27.19
CA ALA A 679 21.10 34.74 26.65
C ALA A 679 19.57 34.49 26.71
N ARG A 680 19.15 33.29 26.42
CA ARG A 680 17.73 32.90 26.46
C ARG A 680 17.17 32.92 27.88
N LEU A 681 17.92 32.40 28.85
CA LEU A 681 17.53 32.45 30.28
C LEU A 681 17.44 33.87 30.80
N ALA A 682 18.43 34.75 30.43
CA ALA A 682 18.43 36.16 30.82
C ALA A 682 17.25 36.96 30.22
N ASP A 683 16.91 36.71 28.94
CA ASP A 683 15.81 37.41 28.23
C ASP A 683 14.42 36.92 28.65
N LYS A 684 14.18 35.62 28.55
CA LYS A 684 12.85 35.04 28.77
C LYS A 684 12.62 34.49 30.18
N GLY A 685 13.71 34.27 30.91
CA GLY A 685 13.65 33.74 32.27
C GLY A 685 13.21 32.28 32.31
N LEU A 686 12.79 31.85 33.48
CA LEU A 686 12.30 30.50 33.74
C LEU A 686 10.81 30.53 34.12
N THR A 687 10.02 29.66 33.51
CA THR A 687 8.61 29.41 33.86
C THR A 687 8.47 28.07 34.55
N PRO A 688 7.37 27.80 35.29
CA PRO A 688 7.14 26.50 35.90
C PRO A 688 7.19 25.34 34.93
N SER A 689 6.61 25.53 33.73
CA SER A 689 6.62 24.51 32.66
C SER A 689 8.04 24.28 32.10
N ALA A 690 8.87 25.33 31.99
CA ALA A 690 10.25 25.19 31.59
C ALA A 690 11.08 24.48 32.68
N LEU A 691 10.90 24.80 33.95
CA LEU A 691 11.55 24.10 35.05
C LEU A 691 11.20 22.61 35.05
N SER A 692 9.90 22.27 34.92
CA SER A 692 9.46 20.87 34.80
C SER A 692 10.07 20.17 33.60
N ALA A 693 10.18 20.83 32.45
CA ALA A 693 10.81 20.26 31.24
C ALA A 693 12.29 19.97 31.45
N TRP A 694 13.04 20.89 32.07
CA TRP A 694 14.45 20.70 32.41
C TRP A 694 14.69 19.56 33.42
N LEU A 695 13.78 19.37 34.38
CA LEU A 695 13.83 18.24 35.30
C LEU A 695 13.50 16.92 34.58
N THR A 696 12.51 16.90 33.70
CA THR A 696 12.07 15.69 33.02
C THR A 696 13.11 15.20 32.00
N CYS A 697 13.51 16.06 31.07
CA CYS A 697 14.50 15.71 30.03
C CYS A 697 15.25 16.97 29.56
N PRO A 698 16.54 17.15 29.93
CA PRO A 698 17.33 18.32 29.55
C PRO A 698 17.43 18.51 28.04
N LYS A 699 17.59 17.44 27.27
CA LYS A 699 17.63 17.50 25.79
C LYS A 699 16.30 18.01 25.23
N GLN A 700 15.17 17.51 25.70
CA GLN A 700 13.83 17.98 25.29
C GLN A 700 13.64 19.46 25.63
N ALA A 701 14.01 19.87 26.85
CA ALA A 701 13.91 21.26 27.28
C ALA A 701 14.76 22.18 26.40
N PHE A 702 15.97 21.76 26.02
CA PHE A 702 16.83 22.50 25.13
C PHE A 702 16.20 22.67 23.73
N PHE A 703 15.67 21.60 23.13
CA PHE A 703 14.98 21.67 21.85
C PHE A 703 13.76 22.61 21.91
N ARG A 704 12.94 22.49 22.94
CA ARG A 704 11.70 23.28 23.09
C ARG A 704 11.96 24.75 23.41
N HIS A 705 12.80 25.02 24.41
CA HIS A 705 12.93 26.38 24.98
C HIS A 705 14.10 27.16 24.42
N VAL A 706 15.16 26.51 23.94
CA VAL A 706 16.36 27.19 23.40
C VAL A 706 16.34 27.21 21.88
N LEU A 707 16.25 26.05 21.24
CA LEU A 707 16.21 25.95 19.78
C LEU A 707 14.84 26.28 19.21
N ARG A 708 13.77 26.27 20.00
CA ARG A 708 12.38 26.52 19.59
C ARG A 708 11.90 25.58 18.50
N LEU A 709 12.39 24.37 18.49
CA LEU A 709 11.85 23.37 17.60
C LEU A 709 10.38 23.12 17.98
N ARG A 710 9.52 23.15 17.00
CA ARG A 710 8.09 22.85 17.15
C ARG A 710 7.69 21.84 16.11
N GLN A 711 6.87 20.90 16.52
CA GLN A 711 6.12 20.10 15.55
C GLN A 711 5.15 21.04 14.83
N LEU A 712 4.95 20.81 13.53
CA LEU A 712 3.93 21.55 12.79
C LEU A 712 2.56 21.16 13.36
N ASP A 713 1.77 22.16 13.68
CA ASP A 713 0.37 21.93 14.08
C ASP A 713 -0.35 21.35 12.85
N GLU A 714 -0.81 20.10 12.96
CA GLU A 714 -1.66 19.46 11.95
C GLU A 714 -3.13 19.68 12.31
N VAL A 715 -3.98 19.72 11.30
CA VAL A 715 -5.43 19.70 11.49
C VAL A 715 -5.81 18.43 12.28
N ALA A 716 -6.25 18.59 13.50
CA ALA A 716 -6.60 17.46 14.37
C ALA A 716 -8.08 17.10 14.18
N GLU A 717 -8.35 15.90 13.72
CA GLU A 717 -9.73 15.40 13.56
C GLU A 717 -10.44 15.14 14.89
N ASP A 718 -9.68 14.86 15.95
CA ASP A 718 -10.21 14.63 17.30
C ASP A 718 -10.42 15.92 18.11
N GLY A 719 -10.14 17.08 17.50
CA GLY A 719 -10.06 18.36 18.16
C GLY A 719 -8.73 18.54 18.91
N ASN A 720 -8.20 19.76 18.89
CA ASN A 720 -6.99 20.10 19.62
C ASN A 720 -7.27 20.18 21.12
N ARG A 721 -6.85 19.16 21.88
CA ARG A 721 -7.07 19.05 23.34
C ARG A 721 -6.45 20.23 24.12
N ALA A 722 -5.32 20.76 23.65
CA ALA A 722 -4.68 21.92 24.26
C ALA A 722 -5.55 23.16 24.05
N ARG A 723 -6.10 23.36 22.85
CA ARG A 723 -6.99 24.46 22.53
C ARG A 723 -8.30 24.41 23.34
N LEU A 724 -8.86 23.19 23.50
CA LEU A 724 -10.02 23.00 24.38
C LEU A 724 -9.71 23.44 25.81
N GLY A 725 -8.51 23.14 26.31
CA GLY A 725 -8.03 23.61 27.61
C GLY A 725 -8.02 25.12 27.72
N GLU A 726 -7.44 25.82 26.74
CA GLU A 726 -7.40 27.28 26.66
C GLU A 726 -8.80 27.92 26.68
N ILE A 727 -9.75 27.34 25.93
CA ILE A 727 -11.14 27.80 25.88
C ILE A 727 -11.78 27.70 27.28
N VAL A 728 -11.56 26.59 27.97
CA VAL A 728 -12.08 26.41 29.34
C VAL A 728 -11.51 27.47 30.29
N HIS A 729 -10.20 27.74 30.25
CA HIS A 729 -9.57 28.81 31.06
C HIS A 729 -10.19 30.18 30.72
N LEU A 730 -10.35 30.48 29.40
CA LEU A 730 -10.98 31.73 28.98
C LEU A 730 -12.41 31.88 29.50
N VAL A 731 -13.20 30.82 29.37
CA VAL A 731 -14.60 30.81 29.88
C VAL A 731 -14.66 31.03 31.39
N LEU A 732 -13.82 30.33 32.14
CA LEU A 732 -13.75 30.49 33.60
C LEU A 732 -13.30 31.89 34.01
N LYS A 733 -12.30 32.46 33.33
CA LYS A 733 -11.85 33.84 33.52
C LYS A 733 -12.97 34.82 33.26
N ASN A 734 -13.66 34.73 32.13
CA ASN A 734 -14.76 35.63 31.76
C ASN A 734 -15.95 35.51 32.71
N PHE A 735 -16.26 34.29 33.15
CA PHE A 735 -17.36 34.00 34.05
C PHE A 735 -17.10 34.50 35.48
N LEU A 736 -15.91 34.33 36.03
CA LEU A 736 -15.54 34.75 37.36
C LEU A 736 -15.12 36.20 37.45
N GLY A 737 -14.65 36.82 36.35
CA GLY A 737 -14.15 38.20 36.28
C GLY A 737 -15.07 39.25 36.90
N PRO A 738 -16.37 39.32 36.57
CA PRO A 738 -17.33 40.28 37.17
C PRO A 738 -17.59 40.08 38.67
N ARG A 739 -17.10 38.95 39.23
CA ARG A 739 -17.33 38.54 40.61
C ARG A 739 -16.08 38.69 41.49
N LEU A 740 -15.00 39.26 40.96
CA LEU A 740 -13.75 39.49 41.71
C LEU A 740 -14.00 40.32 42.99
N GLY A 741 -13.31 39.96 44.07
CA GLY A 741 -13.37 40.63 45.36
C GLY A 741 -14.65 40.38 46.14
N ARG A 742 -15.58 39.53 45.66
CA ARG A 742 -16.82 39.19 46.39
C ARG A 742 -16.75 37.77 46.92
N PRO A 743 -17.31 37.52 48.14
CA PRO A 743 -17.47 36.16 48.63
C PRO A 743 -18.35 35.34 47.68
N LEU A 744 -17.91 34.15 47.30
CA LEU A 744 -18.61 33.23 46.41
C LEU A 744 -18.72 31.82 47.04
N ASN A 745 -19.76 31.10 46.67
CA ASN A 745 -19.93 29.68 46.97
C ASN A 745 -20.68 28.99 45.81
N ALA A 746 -20.80 27.65 45.85
CA ALA A 746 -21.47 26.88 44.83
C ALA A 746 -22.90 27.36 44.50
N GLY A 747 -23.67 27.76 45.49
CA GLY A 747 -25.07 28.23 45.31
C GLY A 747 -25.19 29.57 44.57
N MET A 748 -24.09 30.32 44.43
CA MET A 748 -24.05 31.60 43.74
C MET A 748 -23.58 31.48 42.28
N LEU A 749 -23.14 30.29 41.83
CA LEU A 749 -22.69 30.05 40.47
C LEU A 749 -23.83 29.46 39.64
N ASP A 750 -24.27 30.20 38.63
CA ASP A 750 -25.20 29.69 37.62
C ASP A 750 -24.45 28.77 36.62
N ALA A 751 -24.54 27.46 36.89
CA ALA A 751 -23.91 26.44 36.06
C ALA A 751 -24.40 26.45 34.60
N GLU A 752 -25.66 26.75 34.35
CA GLU A 752 -26.20 26.78 32.97
C GLU A 752 -25.70 28.02 32.23
N SER A 753 -25.52 29.16 32.89
CA SER A 753 -24.87 30.32 32.29
C SER A 753 -23.41 30.05 31.94
N LEU A 754 -22.70 29.33 32.80
CA LEU A 754 -21.32 28.90 32.55
C LEU A 754 -21.23 27.95 31.33
N CYS A 755 -22.15 26.99 31.24
CA CYS A 755 -22.24 26.07 30.10
C CYS A 755 -22.55 26.82 28.80
N ARG A 756 -23.49 27.77 28.80
CA ARG A 756 -23.80 28.60 27.62
C ARG A 756 -22.59 29.41 27.17
N SER A 757 -21.83 29.98 28.12
CA SER A 757 -20.58 30.68 27.77
C SER A 757 -19.56 29.79 27.11
N PHE A 758 -19.43 28.55 27.57
CA PHE A 758 -18.55 27.54 26.95
C PHE A 758 -18.99 27.19 25.53
N GLU A 759 -20.29 26.93 25.32
CA GLU A 759 -20.83 26.63 23.99
C GLU A 759 -20.60 27.78 23.00
N LEU A 760 -20.78 29.03 23.48
CA LEU A 760 -20.56 30.21 22.64
C LEU A 760 -19.09 30.38 22.23
N GLU A 761 -18.17 30.25 23.19
CA GLU A 761 -16.73 30.37 22.90
C GLU A 761 -16.23 29.22 22.02
N LEU A 762 -16.67 27.98 22.29
CA LEU A 762 -16.31 26.82 21.45
C LEU A 762 -16.88 26.95 20.03
N GLY A 763 -18.11 27.47 19.90
CA GLY A 763 -18.73 27.69 18.58
C GLY A 763 -18.07 28.80 17.73
N ARG A 764 -17.28 29.68 18.34
CA ARG A 764 -16.48 30.71 17.64
C ARG A 764 -15.18 30.13 17.02
N GLU A 765 -14.77 28.96 17.44
CA GLU A 765 -13.57 28.32 16.93
C GLU A 765 -13.85 27.67 15.56
N ALA A 766 -13.23 28.16 14.52
CA ALA A 766 -13.37 27.60 13.16
C ALA A 766 -13.02 26.12 13.12
N ALA A 767 -11.94 25.72 13.80
CA ALA A 767 -11.52 24.32 13.90
C ALA A 767 -12.56 23.41 14.55
N PHE A 768 -13.37 23.93 15.49
CA PHE A 768 -14.46 23.17 16.09
C PHE A 768 -15.64 22.97 15.14
N ALA A 769 -15.96 23.98 14.32
CA ALA A 769 -17.03 23.87 13.32
C ALA A 769 -16.71 22.82 12.22
N GLU A 770 -15.43 22.59 11.95
CA GLU A 770 -14.94 21.63 10.97
C GLU A 770 -14.86 20.18 11.49
N LEU A 771 -15.02 19.95 12.80
CA LEU A 771 -15.00 18.59 13.36
C LEU A 771 -16.23 17.78 12.95
N PRO A 772 -16.13 16.44 12.87
CA PRO A 772 -17.26 15.55 12.67
C PRO A 772 -18.38 15.81 13.70
N TYR A 773 -19.63 15.66 13.28
CA TYR A 773 -20.80 15.93 14.11
C TYR A 773 -20.75 15.20 15.47
N ASP A 774 -20.39 13.91 15.46
CA ASP A 774 -20.31 13.08 16.66
C ASP A 774 -19.22 13.59 17.62
N THR A 775 -18.08 13.98 17.11
CA THR A 775 -16.97 14.56 17.88
C THR A 775 -17.37 15.88 18.50
N ARG A 776 -18.04 16.78 17.76
CA ARG A 776 -18.56 18.06 18.28
C ARG A 776 -19.56 17.84 19.41
N THR A 777 -20.50 16.93 19.20
CA THR A 777 -21.54 16.61 20.16
C THR A 777 -20.94 16.03 21.46
N ALA A 778 -19.98 15.13 21.33
CA ALA A 778 -19.29 14.54 22.48
C ALA A 778 -18.45 15.56 23.25
N LEU A 779 -17.74 16.47 22.58
CA LEU A 779 -16.97 17.54 23.21
C LEU A 779 -17.86 18.52 23.96
N LEU A 780 -18.99 18.93 23.38
CA LEU A 780 -19.99 19.80 24.03
C LEU A 780 -20.57 19.13 25.27
N ALA A 781 -21.04 17.90 25.17
CA ALA A 781 -21.62 17.16 26.28
C ALA A 781 -20.61 16.98 27.43
N ALA A 782 -19.39 16.56 27.12
CA ALA A 782 -18.33 16.38 28.11
C ALA A 782 -17.92 17.71 28.77
N GLY A 783 -17.80 18.79 28.00
CA GLY A 783 -17.49 20.11 28.52
C GLY A 783 -18.55 20.65 29.45
N ARG A 784 -19.84 20.57 29.10
CA ARG A 784 -20.97 20.95 29.94
C ARG A 784 -20.98 20.20 31.28
N GLU A 785 -20.83 18.89 31.22
CA GLU A 785 -20.85 18.06 32.42
C GLU A 785 -19.71 18.42 33.39
N ARG A 786 -18.51 18.65 32.87
CA ARG A 786 -17.35 19.07 33.66
C ARG A 786 -17.55 20.43 34.32
N LEU A 787 -18.11 21.39 33.60
CA LEU A 787 -18.38 22.73 34.13
C LEU A 787 -19.53 22.75 35.15
N ARG A 788 -20.55 21.90 35.01
CA ARG A 788 -21.59 21.70 36.04
C ARG A 788 -21.00 21.14 37.32
N ARG A 789 -20.16 20.12 37.25
CA ARG A 789 -19.46 19.54 38.40
C ARG A 789 -18.57 20.58 39.08
N PHE A 790 -17.80 21.35 38.28
CA PHE A 790 -17.01 22.46 38.82
C PHE A 790 -17.85 23.46 39.58
N ALA A 791 -18.98 23.90 39.03
CA ALA A 791 -19.87 24.85 39.71
C ALA A 791 -20.49 24.29 41.00
N ALA A 792 -20.87 23.00 40.98
CA ALA A 792 -21.43 22.29 42.14
C ALA A 792 -20.42 22.12 43.29
N ASN A 793 -19.13 21.89 42.96
CA ASN A 793 -18.06 21.67 43.93
C ASN A 793 -17.24 22.94 44.26
N PHE A 794 -17.74 24.11 43.83
CA PHE A 794 -17.03 25.36 44.04
C PHE A 794 -17.00 25.72 45.55
N PRO A 795 -15.85 25.91 46.17
CA PRO A 795 -15.75 26.17 47.61
C PRO A 795 -16.22 27.58 47.98
N GLN A 796 -16.45 27.79 49.27
CA GLN A 796 -16.65 29.14 49.80
C GLN A 796 -15.32 29.89 49.78
N THR A 797 -15.23 30.97 48.98
CA THR A 797 -13.99 31.70 48.79
C THR A 797 -14.23 33.10 48.23
N THR A 798 -13.20 33.97 48.27
CA THR A 798 -13.20 35.26 47.61
C THR A 798 -12.11 35.23 46.51
N VAL A 799 -12.49 35.27 45.22
CA VAL A 799 -11.54 35.29 44.09
C VAL A 799 -10.92 36.68 43.99
N LEU A 800 -9.60 36.76 44.13
CA LEU A 800 -8.86 38.04 44.11
C LEU A 800 -8.26 38.36 42.72
N ALA A 801 -7.73 37.34 42.04
CA ALA A 801 -7.09 37.52 40.75
C ALA A 801 -7.38 36.32 39.85
N LEU A 802 -7.43 36.59 38.52
CA LEU A 802 -7.59 35.58 37.45
C LEU A 802 -6.55 35.81 36.36
N GLU A 803 -5.91 34.72 35.91
CA GLU A 803 -4.93 34.74 34.84
C GLU A 803 -3.84 35.81 35.08
N ARG A 804 -3.39 35.91 36.34
CA ARG A 804 -2.43 36.95 36.74
C ARG A 804 -1.01 36.56 36.41
N GLU A 805 -0.32 37.34 35.63
CA GLU A 805 1.10 37.20 35.39
C GLU A 805 1.90 37.85 36.51
N ILE A 806 2.84 37.09 37.11
CA ILE A 806 3.76 37.55 38.13
C ILE A 806 5.17 37.37 37.61
N LEU A 807 6.00 38.40 37.78
CA LEU A 807 7.40 38.44 37.42
C LEU A 807 8.22 38.79 38.65
N THR A 808 9.20 37.99 39.00
CA THR A 808 10.22 38.28 40.01
C THR A 808 11.60 37.99 39.44
N ARG A 809 12.66 38.39 40.15
CA ARG A 809 14.03 38.17 39.74
C ARG A 809 14.78 37.39 40.79
N LEU A 810 15.58 36.44 40.36
CA LEU A 810 16.41 35.61 41.24
C LEU A 810 17.85 35.67 40.75
N ASP A 811 18.81 36.02 41.65
CA ASP A 811 20.24 35.92 41.31
C ASP A 811 20.70 34.47 41.28
N VAL A 812 21.28 34.07 40.11
CA VAL A 812 21.86 32.75 39.89
C VAL A 812 23.22 32.91 39.28
N ALA A 813 24.25 32.67 40.08
CA ALA A 813 25.68 32.74 39.64
C ALA A 813 26.04 34.07 38.98
N GLY A 814 25.52 35.20 39.50
CA GLY A 814 25.77 36.55 38.99
C GLY A 814 24.91 36.96 37.78
N MET A 815 23.95 36.13 37.38
CA MET A 815 22.97 36.45 36.37
C MET A 815 21.60 36.72 37.03
N GLU A 816 21.00 37.87 36.75
CA GLU A 816 19.60 38.14 37.12
C GLU A 816 18.64 37.29 36.26
N LEU A 817 18.14 36.20 36.83
CA LEU A 817 17.16 35.31 36.17
C LEU A 817 15.75 35.81 36.42
N PRO A 818 14.99 36.17 35.37
CA PRO A 818 13.56 36.45 35.51
C PRO A 818 12.80 35.11 35.79
N LEU A 819 12.01 35.10 36.89
CA LEU A 819 11.05 34.03 37.15
C LEU A 819 9.66 34.53 36.79
N ARG A 820 8.97 33.84 35.91
CA ARG A 820 7.66 34.22 35.40
C ARG A 820 6.65 33.11 35.64
N GLY A 821 5.47 33.48 36.09
CA GLY A 821 4.37 32.56 36.22
C GLY A 821 3.04 33.26 35.93
N ARG A 822 2.16 32.59 35.24
CA ARG A 822 0.77 33.03 35.04
C ARG A 822 -0.09 32.11 35.90
N ILE A 823 -0.69 32.68 36.92
CA ILE A 823 -1.54 31.98 37.88
C ILE A 823 -2.98 32.06 37.41
N ASP A 824 -3.65 30.93 37.25
CA ASP A 824 -5.02 30.87 36.74
C ASP A 824 -5.99 31.56 37.65
N ARG A 825 -5.90 31.31 38.97
CA ARG A 825 -6.78 31.94 39.99
C ARG A 825 -6.08 32.04 41.33
N VAL A 826 -6.29 33.16 42.02
CA VAL A 826 -5.87 33.41 43.43
C VAL A 826 -7.11 33.68 44.25
N ASP A 827 -7.28 32.91 45.30
CA ASP A 827 -8.38 33.02 46.25
C ASP A 827 -7.89 33.52 47.62
N ALA A 828 -8.69 34.37 48.26
CA ALA A 828 -8.57 34.66 49.69
C ALA A 828 -9.47 33.73 50.48
N ARG A 829 -8.87 33.05 51.43
CA ARG A 829 -9.56 32.15 52.39
C ARG A 829 -9.19 32.55 53.84
N PRO A 830 -9.91 32.03 54.84
CA PRO A 830 -9.62 32.37 56.24
C PRO A 830 -8.19 32.10 56.67
N GLU A 831 -7.56 31.06 56.11
CA GLU A 831 -6.18 30.64 56.37
C GLU A 831 -5.11 31.45 55.63
N GLY A 832 -5.48 32.18 54.58
CA GLY A 832 -4.57 32.96 53.73
C GLY A 832 -4.85 32.88 52.25
N LEU A 833 -3.88 33.19 51.40
CA LEU A 833 -4.00 33.13 49.94
C LEU A 833 -3.77 31.70 49.42
N VAL A 834 -4.67 31.27 48.52
CA VAL A 834 -4.59 29.96 47.84
C VAL A 834 -4.47 30.15 46.36
N VAL A 835 -3.46 29.51 45.77
CA VAL A 835 -3.25 29.46 44.31
C VAL A 835 -4.04 28.29 43.75
N LEU A 836 -4.77 28.51 42.65
CA LEU A 836 -5.51 27.46 41.94
C LEU A 836 -5.11 27.41 40.50
N ASP A 837 -4.95 26.17 39.99
CA ASP A 837 -4.55 25.85 38.63
C ASP A 837 -5.55 24.86 38.01
N TYR A 838 -6.15 25.21 36.88
CA TYR A 838 -7.18 24.40 36.24
C TYR A 838 -6.54 23.30 35.38
N LYS A 839 -6.97 22.06 35.59
CA LYS A 839 -6.48 20.90 34.82
C LYS A 839 -7.63 20.21 34.09
N THR A 840 -7.64 20.33 32.77
CA THR A 840 -8.55 19.59 31.88
C THR A 840 -8.08 18.17 31.61
N GLY A 841 -6.80 17.88 31.85
CA GLY A 841 -6.12 16.57 31.82
C GLY A 841 -5.97 15.94 33.20
N GLY A 842 -5.14 14.87 33.26
CA GLY A 842 -4.78 14.27 34.56
C GLY A 842 -3.69 15.06 35.26
N VAL A 843 -3.80 15.15 36.61
CA VAL A 843 -2.77 15.75 37.46
C VAL A 843 -1.63 14.79 37.68
N LYS A 844 -0.39 15.25 37.51
CA LYS A 844 0.84 14.48 37.73
C LYS A 844 1.71 15.25 38.72
N GLY A 845 2.41 14.50 39.56
CA GLY A 845 3.29 15.05 40.61
C GLY A 845 2.57 15.39 41.90
N GLY A 846 3.35 15.61 42.91
CA GLY A 846 2.88 15.87 44.26
C GLY A 846 3.92 16.59 45.11
N VAL A 847 3.76 16.48 46.44
CA VAL A 847 4.61 17.16 47.43
C VAL A 847 5.76 16.27 47.94
N LYS A 848 5.74 14.96 47.69
CA LYS A 848 6.68 13.99 48.30
C LYS A 848 8.15 14.33 48.06
N GLY A 849 8.53 14.64 46.80
CA GLY A 849 9.90 15.04 46.50
C GLY A 849 10.32 16.32 47.21
N TRP A 850 9.41 17.22 47.54
CA TRP A 850 9.69 18.43 48.29
C TRP A 850 9.90 18.16 49.78
N LEU A 851 9.50 17.01 50.29
CA LEU A 851 9.66 16.59 51.70
C LEU A 851 10.94 15.80 51.96
N ASP A 852 11.65 15.44 50.90
CA ASP A 852 12.87 14.62 51.03
C ASP A 852 14.09 15.48 51.32
N ASP A 853 14.49 15.54 52.60
CA ASP A 853 15.63 16.31 53.06
C ASP A 853 16.95 15.82 52.42
N ALA A 854 17.11 14.51 52.30
CA ALA A 854 18.33 13.92 51.68
C ALA A 854 18.52 14.30 50.21
N LEU A 855 17.47 14.51 49.45
CA LEU A 855 17.56 15.02 48.09
C LEU A 855 18.09 16.46 48.09
N PHE A 856 17.57 17.33 48.94
CA PHE A 856 17.97 18.74 48.99
C PHE A 856 19.36 18.92 49.60
N ASP A 857 19.76 18.10 50.61
CA ASP A 857 21.12 18.09 51.14
C ASP A 857 22.15 17.71 50.06
N ARG A 858 21.81 16.72 49.20
CA ARG A 858 22.66 16.36 48.06
C ARG A 858 22.77 17.47 47.03
N LEU A 859 21.70 18.19 46.75
CA LEU A 859 21.73 19.34 45.83
C LEU A 859 22.70 20.42 46.34
N THR A 860 22.71 20.69 47.66
CA THR A 860 23.61 21.67 48.26
C THR A 860 25.06 21.20 48.31
N ALA A 861 25.29 19.91 48.42
CA ALA A 861 26.62 19.32 48.47
C ALA A 861 27.30 19.16 47.09
N CYS A 862 26.53 19.10 46.00
CA CYS A 862 27.08 18.86 44.65
C CYS A 862 27.47 20.18 43.95
N ALA A 863 28.62 20.17 43.26
CA ALA A 863 29.00 21.28 42.37
C ALA A 863 28.16 21.26 41.08
N PRO A 864 27.51 22.38 40.67
CA PRO A 864 26.81 22.48 39.40
C PRO A 864 27.69 22.06 38.20
N GLY A 865 27.17 21.26 37.32
CA GLY A 865 27.91 20.73 36.15
C GLY A 865 28.61 19.41 36.38
N SER A 866 28.69 18.94 37.61
CA SER A 866 29.33 17.65 37.94
C SER A 866 28.41 16.45 37.61
N PRO A 867 29.00 15.23 37.44
CA PRO A 867 28.19 14.01 37.26
C PRO A 867 27.27 13.73 38.47
N GLU A 868 27.73 14.04 39.71
CA GLU A 868 26.97 13.86 40.93
C GLU A 868 25.73 14.79 40.95
N ALA A 869 25.86 16.02 40.45
CA ALA A 869 24.77 16.95 40.28
C ALA A 869 23.77 16.46 39.24
N ALA A 870 24.24 15.90 38.12
CA ALA A 870 23.40 15.31 37.11
C ALA A 870 22.58 14.13 37.67
N GLN A 871 23.21 13.28 38.51
CA GLN A 871 22.53 12.18 39.16
C GLN A 871 21.50 12.68 40.20
N ALA A 872 21.85 13.67 41.02
CA ALA A 872 20.96 14.26 42.00
C ALA A 872 19.68 14.85 41.33
N LEU A 873 19.83 15.52 40.17
CA LEU A 873 18.70 16.02 39.41
C LEU A 873 17.86 14.90 38.75
N THR A 874 18.49 13.78 38.40
CA THR A 874 17.79 12.61 37.88
C THR A 874 16.94 11.96 38.98
N ASP A 875 17.50 11.82 40.19
CA ASP A 875 16.78 11.29 41.35
C ASP A 875 15.62 12.20 41.76
N LEU A 876 15.81 13.53 41.72
CA LEU A 876 14.77 14.50 41.97
C LEU A 876 13.63 14.42 40.92
N ALA A 877 13.96 14.26 39.65
CA ALA A 877 12.98 14.09 38.59
C ALA A 877 12.17 12.78 38.74
N ALA A 878 12.79 11.73 39.31
CA ALA A 878 12.10 10.48 39.60
C ALA A 878 11.24 10.55 40.88
N ALA A 879 11.47 11.53 41.74
CA ALA A 879 10.63 11.77 42.90
C ALA A 879 9.26 12.36 42.50
N ASP A 880 8.24 12.09 43.30
CA ASP A 880 6.90 12.67 43.10
C ASP A 880 6.92 14.18 43.51
N LEU A 881 7.44 15.02 42.58
CA LEU A 881 7.67 16.43 42.76
C LEU A 881 6.90 17.24 41.70
N ASP A 882 5.91 18.00 42.12
CA ASP A 882 5.33 19.06 41.30
C ASP A 882 6.18 20.34 41.39
N ALA A 883 6.68 20.82 40.27
CA ALA A 883 7.45 22.06 40.19
C ALA A 883 6.57 23.30 39.99
N GLN A 884 5.32 23.14 39.56
CA GLN A 884 4.44 24.24 39.17
C GLN A 884 3.84 24.98 40.35
N LEU A 885 3.08 24.28 41.17
CA LEU A 885 2.35 24.91 42.28
C LEU A 885 3.30 25.54 43.32
N PRO A 886 4.39 24.88 43.76
CA PRO A 886 5.32 25.52 44.71
C PRO A 886 5.97 26.77 44.15
N LEU A 887 6.33 26.78 42.84
CA LEU A 887 6.87 27.99 42.20
C LEU A 887 5.83 29.11 42.12
N TYR A 888 4.56 28.79 41.86
CA TYR A 888 3.48 29.80 41.91
C TYR A 888 3.29 30.39 43.30
N LEU A 889 3.38 29.55 44.35
CA LEU A 889 3.31 30.04 45.72
C LEU A 889 4.51 30.94 46.06
N HIS A 890 5.71 30.59 45.58
CA HIS A 890 6.89 31.45 45.77
C HIS A 890 6.73 32.80 45.07
N LEU A 891 6.26 32.78 43.80
CA LEU A 891 6.01 34.01 43.02
C LEU A 891 4.94 34.88 43.68
N LEU A 892 3.83 34.30 44.13
CA LEU A 892 2.79 35.02 44.82
C LEU A 892 3.26 35.65 46.16
N GLY A 893 4.21 34.94 46.84
CA GLY A 893 4.80 35.47 48.07
C GLY A 893 5.70 36.70 47.89
N GLN A 894 6.13 36.97 46.63
CA GLN A 894 6.91 38.15 46.28
C GLN A 894 6.05 39.26 45.64
N ALA A 895 4.75 39.02 45.39
CA ALA A 895 3.81 39.99 44.83
C ALA A 895 3.12 40.74 45.94
N GLU A 896 3.34 42.07 46.03
CA GLU A 896 2.75 42.93 47.08
C GLU A 896 1.37 43.48 46.72
N ASP A 897 0.95 43.32 45.45
CA ASP A 897 -0.26 43.93 44.89
C ASP A 897 -1.49 43.00 44.86
N ILE A 898 -1.36 41.76 45.39
CA ILE A 898 -2.44 40.78 45.37
C ILE A 898 -2.89 40.43 46.79
N GLY A 899 -4.11 40.89 47.13
CA GLY A 899 -4.77 40.60 48.41
C GLY A 899 -4.58 41.65 49.48
N PRO A 900 -5.20 41.46 50.66
CA PRO A 900 -5.08 42.35 51.80
C PRO A 900 -3.63 42.48 52.30
N GLN A 901 -3.27 43.66 52.79
CA GLN A 901 -1.94 43.92 53.30
C GLN A 901 -1.56 42.92 54.40
N GLY A 902 -0.41 42.16 54.16
CA GLY A 902 0.03 41.11 55.10
C GLY A 902 -0.51 39.73 54.81
N ALA A 903 -1.41 39.54 53.83
CA ALA A 903 -1.86 38.20 53.42
C ALA A 903 -0.73 37.39 52.78
N ARG A 904 -0.53 36.15 53.24
CA ARG A 904 0.56 35.26 52.74
C ARG A 904 -0.01 34.08 51.98
N PRO A 905 0.70 33.57 50.96
CA PRO A 905 0.32 32.33 50.31
C PRO A 905 0.52 31.17 51.30
N VAL A 906 -0.55 30.38 51.47
CA VAL A 906 -0.57 29.26 52.46
C VAL A 906 -0.72 27.91 51.81
N ASN A 907 -1.33 27.84 50.63
CA ASN A 907 -1.53 26.59 49.90
C ASN A 907 -1.76 26.84 48.41
N ALA A 908 -1.69 25.77 47.65
CA ALA A 908 -2.11 25.73 46.26
C ALA A 908 -2.92 24.45 45.99
N ALA A 909 -3.75 24.46 44.96
CA ALA A 909 -4.49 23.27 44.57
C ALA A 909 -4.68 23.18 43.03
N TRP A 910 -4.72 21.96 42.54
CA TRP A 910 -5.24 21.69 41.21
C TRP A 910 -6.79 21.60 41.28
N VAL A 911 -7.47 22.22 40.33
CA VAL A 911 -8.88 22.04 40.08
C VAL A 911 -9.07 20.99 38.99
N GLU A 912 -9.47 19.78 39.36
CA GLU A 912 -9.52 18.63 38.43
C GLU A 912 -10.82 18.62 37.62
N LEU A 913 -10.87 19.41 36.54
CA LEU A 913 -12.03 19.50 35.66
C LEU A 913 -12.36 18.18 34.93
N LYS A 914 -11.38 17.27 34.81
CA LYS A 914 -11.59 15.95 34.18
C LYS A 914 -12.40 15.01 35.08
N SER A 915 -12.29 15.13 36.39
CA SER A 915 -12.99 14.28 37.37
C SER A 915 -14.29 14.94 37.88
N ASP A 916 -14.28 15.47 39.04
CA ASP A 916 -15.42 16.05 39.75
C ASP A 916 -15.43 17.59 39.79
N GLY A 917 -14.39 18.23 39.23
CA GLY A 917 -14.21 19.68 39.28
C GLY A 917 -13.85 20.21 40.67
N GLY A 918 -13.50 19.31 41.58
CA GLY A 918 -13.08 19.65 42.95
C GLY A 918 -11.61 20.06 43.03
N GLU A 919 -11.22 20.57 44.17
CA GLU A 919 -9.86 21.00 44.49
C GLU A 919 -9.03 19.87 45.12
N ARG A 920 -7.87 19.61 44.55
CA ARG A 920 -6.84 18.73 45.10
C ARG A 920 -5.70 19.58 45.67
N PRO A 921 -5.63 19.75 47.02
CA PRO A 921 -4.62 20.62 47.62
C PRO A 921 -3.21 20.02 47.55
N LEU A 922 -2.23 20.89 47.31
CA LEU A 922 -0.81 20.51 47.34
C LEU A 922 -0.40 20.11 48.74
N PHE A 923 -0.74 20.97 49.72
CA PHE A 923 -0.49 20.69 51.11
C PHE A 923 -1.79 20.29 51.82
N THR A 924 -1.76 19.21 52.55
CA THR A 924 -2.86 18.74 53.42
C THR A 924 -2.65 19.19 54.88
N GLU A 925 -3.59 18.96 55.75
CA GLU A 925 -3.51 19.26 57.20
C GLU A 925 -2.29 18.58 57.89
N LYS A 926 -1.79 17.49 57.33
CA LYS A 926 -0.62 16.78 57.85
C LYS A 926 0.71 17.55 57.66
N HIS A 927 0.72 18.58 56.84
CA HIS A 927 1.93 19.37 56.56
C HIS A 927 1.95 20.64 57.41
N ALA A 928 2.85 20.72 58.37
CA ALA A 928 2.96 21.85 59.29
C ALA A 928 3.22 23.19 58.57
N PRO A 929 2.74 24.33 59.06
CA PRO A 929 2.95 25.65 58.47
C PRO A 929 4.41 26.00 58.24
N GLU A 930 5.33 25.57 59.18
CA GLU A 930 6.77 25.76 59.11
C GLU A 930 7.35 25.05 57.86
N LEU A 931 6.94 23.82 57.63
CA LEU A 931 7.35 23.00 56.51
C LEU A 931 6.93 23.63 55.16
N ARG A 932 5.69 24.14 55.10
CA ARG A 932 5.18 24.85 53.90
C ARG A 932 6.03 26.10 53.63
N ARG A 933 6.34 26.89 54.66
CA ARG A 933 7.19 28.09 54.54
C ARG A 933 8.59 27.75 54.10
N MET A 934 9.21 26.68 54.59
CA MET A 934 10.50 26.20 54.18
C MET A 934 10.51 25.79 52.68
N ILE A 935 9.52 25.03 52.25
CA ILE A 935 9.39 24.65 50.85
C ILE A 935 9.31 25.89 49.95
N ILE A 936 8.39 26.79 50.23
CA ILE A 936 8.13 27.96 49.39
C ILE A 936 9.27 28.98 49.45
N GLY A 937 9.84 29.24 50.63
CA GLY A 937 10.84 30.30 50.84
C GLY A 937 12.27 29.87 50.59
N GLU A 938 12.59 28.60 50.78
CA GLU A 938 13.98 28.10 50.76
C GLU A 938 14.21 27.07 49.64
N ARG A 939 13.41 25.99 49.60
CA ARG A 939 13.64 24.88 48.68
C ARG A 939 13.33 25.23 47.21
N VAL A 940 12.29 26.02 46.95
CA VAL A 940 11.95 26.44 45.59
C VAL A 940 13.08 27.28 44.98
N PRO A 941 13.51 28.40 45.60
CA PRO A 941 14.62 29.19 45.06
C PRO A 941 15.94 28.39 44.99
N LEU A 942 16.22 27.49 45.94
CA LEU A 942 17.39 26.61 45.90
C LEU A 942 17.34 25.72 44.64
N LEU A 943 16.22 25.03 44.40
CA LEU A 943 16.05 24.18 43.22
C LEU A 943 16.25 24.95 41.91
N VAL A 944 15.64 26.12 41.79
CA VAL A 944 15.75 26.98 40.61
C VAL A 944 17.20 27.39 40.36
N ARG A 945 17.88 27.87 41.42
CA ARG A 945 19.32 28.24 41.33
C ARG A 945 20.16 27.08 40.90
N PHE A 946 19.97 25.91 41.51
CA PHE A 946 20.75 24.73 41.23
C PHE A 946 20.55 24.22 39.80
N VAL A 947 19.28 24.10 39.35
CA VAL A 947 18.98 23.64 37.98
C VAL A 947 19.61 24.57 36.95
N VAL A 948 19.45 25.87 37.08
CA VAL A 948 19.99 26.85 36.13
C VAL A 948 21.51 26.87 36.15
N ALA A 949 22.13 26.86 37.34
CA ALA A 949 23.58 26.79 37.45
C ALA A 949 24.14 25.49 36.84
N HIS A 950 23.48 24.35 37.09
CA HIS A 950 23.88 23.06 36.52
C HIS A 950 23.81 23.05 34.98
N ILE A 951 22.70 23.46 34.39
CA ILE A 951 22.55 23.43 32.91
C ILE A 951 23.52 24.41 32.21
N LEU A 952 23.90 25.50 32.85
CA LEU A 952 24.92 26.43 32.34
C LEU A 952 26.36 25.88 32.48
N ALA A 953 26.63 25.08 33.50
CA ALA A 953 27.95 24.52 33.78
C ALA A 953 28.17 23.16 33.12
N ALA A 954 27.13 22.38 32.86
CA ALA A 954 27.20 21.04 32.30
C ALA A 954 27.96 21.00 30.95
N PRO A 955 28.78 19.98 30.68
CA PRO A 955 29.45 19.82 29.39
C PRO A 955 28.46 19.40 28.30
N GLU A 956 27.39 18.71 28.66
CA GLU A 956 26.39 18.20 27.74
C GLU A 956 25.01 18.12 28.42
N LEU A 957 23.98 18.06 27.59
CA LEU A 957 22.59 17.91 28.03
C LEU A 957 22.11 16.50 27.65
N PRO A 958 21.98 15.61 28.63
CA PRO A 958 21.57 14.23 28.37
C PRO A 958 20.06 14.13 28.02
N ALA A 959 19.73 13.17 27.19
CA ALA A 959 18.37 12.67 27.11
C ALA A 959 18.10 11.77 28.33
N ARG A 960 16.88 11.88 28.87
CA ARG A 960 16.38 11.00 29.94
C ARG A 960 15.19 10.20 29.40
N PRO A 961 15.40 8.98 28.83
CA PRO A 961 14.31 8.17 28.33
C PRO A 961 13.32 7.78 29.43
N GLY A 962 12.04 7.84 29.14
CA GLY A 962 10.97 7.51 30.07
C GLY A 962 9.60 7.53 29.41
N ARG A 963 8.53 7.33 30.17
CA ARG A 963 7.15 7.31 29.61
C ARG A 963 6.75 8.58 28.86
N HIS A 964 7.41 9.71 29.13
CA HIS A 964 7.14 10.96 28.40
C HIS A 964 7.62 10.90 26.94
N CYS A 965 8.48 9.93 26.59
CA CYS A 965 8.95 9.73 25.21
C CYS A 965 7.82 9.27 24.29
N ASP A 966 6.80 8.59 24.81
CA ASP A 966 5.65 8.12 24.03
C ASP A 966 4.85 9.29 23.40
N TRP A 967 4.99 10.50 23.98
CA TRP A 967 4.33 11.73 23.53
C TRP A 967 5.31 12.87 23.26
N CYS A 968 6.59 12.54 23.05
CA CYS A 968 7.62 13.54 22.84
C CYS A 968 7.66 13.97 21.36
N ASP A 969 7.49 15.27 21.10
CA ASP A 969 7.55 15.84 19.74
C ASP A 969 8.92 15.67 19.06
N TYR A 970 9.94 15.25 19.81
CA TYR A 970 11.33 15.18 19.37
C TYR A 970 11.88 13.75 19.27
N GLY A 971 11.03 12.73 19.16
CA GLY A 971 11.45 11.34 19.07
C GLY A 971 12.48 11.09 17.96
N GLY A 972 12.23 11.58 16.74
CA GLY A 972 13.16 11.48 15.61
C GLY A 972 14.52 12.17 15.89
N PRO A 973 14.55 13.50 16.17
CA PRO A 973 15.79 14.20 16.46
C PRO A 973 16.50 13.74 17.74
N CYS A 974 15.79 13.10 18.66
CA CYS A 974 16.37 12.58 19.89
C CYS A 974 17.20 11.31 19.65
N CYS A 975 16.80 10.47 18.70
CA CYS A 975 17.45 9.22 18.39
C CYS A 975 18.46 9.32 17.22
N ALA A 976 18.49 10.45 16.54
CA ALA A 976 19.37 10.72 15.40
C ALA A 976 20.84 10.89 15.81
#